data_26a326c55abeeb5d499b1dc12eed36f8
#
_entry.id   26a326c55abeeb5d499b1dc12eed36f8
#
_cell.length_a   1.000
_cell.length_b   1.000
_cell.length_c   1.000
_cell.angle_alpha   90.00
_cell.angle_beta   90.00
_cell.angle_gamma   90.00
#
_symmetry.space_group_name_H-M   'P 1'
#
loop_
_entity.id
_entity.type
_entity.pdbx_description
1 polymer ?
#
loop_
_entity_poly.entity_id
_entity_poly.type
_entity_poly.pdbx_seq_one_letter_code
_entity_poly.pdbx_strand_id
1 'polypeptide(L)'
;MGTEIPPLIFFNNGTSIEVIDRRQRFETIKRFKENAFSLTRNGLASLKQLAKSTYNVLQTNTETASIIDLFLDAKIIIIEYEIVNEPKLDPSLEDKVKKEIFGRYNSGITPLKKPDIDNAVYDADLVFQNFKKIIKNDNDFSNTIIELFLSPRESSKDSDAGKILQFIRRYLVLHQFPIKYYAWGNNRTETLDKLYDFFVNQAEDVDKLTTSFIDKIYIIRSIKDIFKQLQLNYNRLVFECLLWGLQVLESEGCNISQFNDINLINRLCHEISGNIGKYTEIESNYYSQVYERFFFTASLLEKEFNLTLRAYIDGDKKLRDDLKKLRMNESNDTVTKLGELASLRVTKPEPSRNSIDDIARVMGRNMFLVRPSYQRSEVISVSKASSIIESILLDISLPPIFIYKRNDGTSEVIDGQQRLLTILGFIGEKYVDENNRQCTTKNSGFSLKGLQILENLNNKSYKDLKNFNPSLQDKILDFELFVVEIREDLNPQFNPVDLFVRLNNKPYPIRDNSFEMWNSWVDREVIATIRENVKKHREWFYSKVIKGRNDRDRMENEELYMSLVYLEFQRMKSNDSEKYLYIYSKKEGISVRISSSQEITKLLQNVSEDEDVKANFLKGIKAVERFIKNIKIVLLDRDIVGDKSILEKFFADELNSLFKAQRQIRSFRRTKQDFYILWYLLAPLN
;
A
#
# COMPACT_ATOMS: atom_id res chain seq x y z
N MET A 1 -24.06 0.14 8.77
CA MET A 1 -22.84 -0.65 9.02
C MET A 1 -22.14 -0.11 10.23
N GLY A 2 -22.00 -0.92 11.28
CA GLY A 2 -21.15 -0.60 12.43
C GLY A 2 -19.68 -0.87 12.10
N THR A 3 -19.13 -0.21 11.08
CA THR A 3 -17.71 -0.35 10.78
C THR A 3 -16.96 0.47 11.81
N GLU A 4 -16.21 -0.21 12.66
CA GLU A 4 -15.43 0.44 13.67
C GLU A 4 -14.25 1.19 13.05
N ILE A 5 -14.11 2.43 13.50
CA ILE A 5 -12.91 3.21 13.22
C ILE A 5 -11.87 2.75 14.23
N PRO A 6 -10.68 2.31 13.79
CA PRO A 6 -9.61 1.98 14.72
C PRO A 6 -9.34 3.12 15.69
N PRO A 7 -9.05 2.84 16.97
CA PRO A 7 -8.99 3.84 18.03
C PRO A 7 -8.03 4.99 17.70
N LEU A 8 -8.38 6.18 18.13
CA LEU A 8 -7.48 7.34 18.17
C LEU A 8 -6.59 7.23 19.41
N ILE A 9 -5.36 7.69 19.30
CA ILE A 9 -4.40 7.66 20.40
C ILE A 9 -4.10 9.07 20.82
N PHE A 10 -4.44 9.36 22.06
CA PHE A 10 -4.27 10.65 22.69
C PHE A 10 -3.23 10.55 23.81
N PHE A 11 -2.56 11.67 24.03
CA PHE A 11 -1.63 11.85 25.12
C PHE A 11 -2.07 13.06 25.94
N ASN A 12 -2.32 12.82 27.23
CA ASN A 12 -2.69 13.84 28.17
C ASN A 12 -1.46 14.22 29.02
N ASN A 13 -1.02 15.47 28.92
CA ASN A 13 0.09 15.98 29.71
C ASN A 13 -0.38 16.75 30.97
N GLY A 14 -1.66 16.64 31.30
CA GLY A 14 -2.28 17.35 32.41
C GLY A 14 -2.74 18.76 32.12
N THR A 15 -2.25 19.39 31.04
CA THR A 15 -2.65 20.74 30.62
C THR A 15 -3.30 20.76 29.24
N SER A 16 -2.98 19.78 28.40
CA SER A 16 -3.53 19.63 27.05
C SER A 16 -3.58 18.16 26.65
N ILE A 17 -4.47 17.86 25.70
CA ILE A 17 -4.59 16.55 25.09
C ILE A 17 -4.04 16.64 23.66
N GLU A 18 -3.02 15.86 23.35
CA GLU A 18 -2.39 15.79 22.06
C GLU A 18 -2.77 14.50 21.34
N VAL A 19 -3.03 14.59 20.01
CA VAL A 19 -3.26 13.41 19.17
C VAL A 19 -1.93 12.84 18.74
N ILE A 20 -1.53 11.68 19.26
CA ILE A 20 -0.28 11.00 18.90
C ILE A 20 -0.43 10.25 17.59
N ASP A 21 -1.46 9.40 17.47
CA ASP A 21 -1.69 8.62 16.25
C ASP A 21 -3.10 8.85 15.72
N ARG A 22 -3.22 8.64 14.39
CA ARG A 22 -4.48 8.78 13.65
C ARG A 22 -4.99 10.23 13.53
N ARG A 23 -4.12 11.21 13.71
CA ARG A 23 -4.43 12.63 13.53
C ARG A 23 -5.16 12.91 12.21
N GLN A 24 -4.74 12.25 11.12
CA GLN A 24 -5.39 12.42 9.82
C GLN A 24 -6.87 12.00 9.84
N ARG A 25 -7.24 10.96 10.62
CA ARG A 25 -8.66 10.56 10.77
C ARG A 25 -9.44 11.59 11.53
N PHE A 26 -8.90 12.03 12.66
CA PHE A 26 -9.51 13.11 13.45
C PHE A 26 -9.70 14.38 12.61
N GLU A 27 -8.67 14.83 11.92
CA GLU A 27 -8.71 15.98 11.02
C GLU A 27 -9.72 15.78 9.87
N THR A 28 -9.83 14.57 9.33
CA THR A 28 -10.78 14.27 8.25
C THR A 28 -12.22 14.38 8.75
N ILE A 29 -12.53 13.82 9.92
CA ILE A 29 -13.85 13.92 10.54
C ILE A 29 -14.20 15.38 10.82
N LYS A 30 -13.28 16.13 11.45
CA LYS A 30 -13.44 17.55 11.75
C LYS A 30 -13.67 18.37 10.48
N ARG A 31 -12.83 18.21 9.47
CA ARG A 31 -12.93 18.94 8.19
C ARG A 31 -14.19 18.59 7.40
N PHE A 32 -14.68 17.36 7.48
CA PHE A 32 -15.96 17.00 6.88
C PHE A 32 -17.10 17.75 7.59
N LYS A 33 -17.15 17.75 8.91
CA LYS A 33 -18.14 18.50 9.72
C LYS A 33 -18.08 20.02 9.43
N GLU A 34 -16.87 20.55 9.21
CA GLU A 34 -16.63 21.95 8.83
C GLU A 34 -16.93 22.24 7.33
N ASN A 35 -17.50 21.29 6.63
CA ASN A 35 -17.86 21.40 5.20
C ASN A 35 -16.66 21.70 4.26
N ALA A 36 -15.45 21.30 4.66
CA ALA A 36 -14.20 21.68 3.98
C ALA A 36 -13.88 20.82 2.74
N PHE A 37 -14.59 19.71 2.52
CA PHE A 37 -14.47 18.88 1.33
C PHE A 37 -15.73 18.07 1.05
N SER A 38 -15.87 17.59 -0.18
CA SER A 38 -16.92 16.66 -0.59
C SER A 38 -16.43 15.21 -0.57
N LEU A 39 -17.34 14.27 -0.33
CA LEU A 39 -17.06 12.85 -0.38
C LEU A 39 -16.61 12.44 -1.78
N THR A 40 -15.56 11.63 -1.87
CA THR A 40 -15.06 11.11 -3.14
C THR A 40 -15.63 9.72 -3.39
N ARG A 41 -15.96 9.40 -4.65
CA ARG A 41 -16.49 8.10 -5.02
C ARG A 41 -15.56 6.93 -4.60
N ASN A 42 -14.26 7.09 -4.80
CA ASN A 42 -13.28 6.05 -4.47
C ASN A 42 -13.09 5.86 -2.94
N GLY A 43 -13.50 6.85 -2.14
CA GLY A 43 -13.49 6.75 -0.67
C GLY A 43 -14.75 6.11 -0.09
N LEU A 44 -15.77 5.89 -0.92
CA LEU A 44 -17.05 5.32 -0.53
C LEU A 44 -17.16 3.88 -1.03
N ALA A 45 -17.08 2.91 -0.13
CA ALA A 45 -17.18 1.50 -0.52
C ALA A 45 -18.62 1.11 -0.91
N SER A 46 -19.59 1.41 -0.04
CA SER A 46 -20.99 0.95 -0.17
C SER A 46 -22.00 2.05 -0.48
N LEU A 47 -21.62 3.31 -0.29
CA LEU A 47 -22.51 4.47 -0.42
C LEU A 47 -22.02 5.41 -1.55
N LYS A 48 -21.69 4.85 -2.70
CA LYS A 48 -21.10 5.59 -3.84
C LYS A 48 -21.99 6.72 -4.38
N GLN A 49 -23.28 6.63 -4.16
CA GLN A 49 -24.27 7.67 -4.50
C GLN A 49 -24.08 8.96 -3.70
N LEU A 50 -23.47 8.91 -2.51
CA LEU A 50 -23.13 10.11 -1.74
C LEU A 50 -21.87 10.82 -2.25
N ALA A 51 -21.27 10.35 -3.33
CA ALA A 51 -20.12 11.00 -3.94
C ALA A 51 -20.44 12.43 -4.36
N LYS A 52 -19.49 13.33 -4.13
CA LYS A 52 -19.58 14.78 -4.34
C LYS A 52 -20.46 15.53 -3.33
N SER A 53 -21.12 14.84 -2.37
CA SER A 53 -21.84 15.50 -1.29
C SER A 53 -20.88 16.05 -0.24
N THR A 54 -21.20 17.21 0.28
CA THR A 54 -20.55 17.81 1.47
C THR A 54 -21.45 17.60 2.68
N TYR A 55 -20.95 17.89 3.87
CA TYR A 55 -21.72 17.75 5.12
C TYR A 55 -23.04 18.53 5.07
N ASN A 56 -23.00 19.81 4.65
CA ASN A 56 -24.19 20.65 4.56
C ASN A 56 -25.19 20.12 3.52
N VAL A 57 -24.74 19.64 2.36
CA VAL A 57 -25.61 19.04 1.35
C VAL A 57 -26.36 17.84 1.90
N LEU A 58 -25.70 16.98 2.66
CA LEU A 58 -26.33 15.82 3.30
C LEU A 58 -27.29 16.23 4.41
N GLN A 59 -26.98 17.29 5.15
CA GLN A 59 -27.80 17.77 6.27
C GLN A 59 -29.09 18.45 5.78
N THR A 60 -29.02 19.19 4.68
CA THR A 60 -30.17 19.96 4.15
C THR A 60 -31.11 19.14 3.28
N ASN A 61 -30.68 18.00 2.76
CA ASN A 61 -31.52 17.11 1.98
C ASN A 61 -32.31 16.18 2.91
N THR A 62 -33.63 16.23 2.84
CA THR A 62 -34.55 15.43 3.66
C THR A 62 -34.33 13.92 3.54
N GLU A 63 -33.91 13.43 2.37
CA GLU A 63 -33.62 12.01 2.15
C GLU A 63 -32.30 11.54 2.82
N THR A 64 -31.36 12.45 3.06
CA THR A 64 -30.05 12.12 3.59
C THR A 64 -29.76 12.70 4.98
N ALA A 65 -30.66 13.49 5.54
CA ALA A 65 -30.49 14.09 6.87
C ALA A 65 -30.21 13.03 7.97
N SER A 66 -30.90 11.89 7.93
CA SER A 66 -30.68 10.77 8.85
C SER A 66 -29.25 10.18 8.79
N ILE A 67 -28.53 10.39 7.68
CA ILE A 67 -27.12 9.97 7.57
C ILE A 67 -26.23 10.84 8.46
N ILE A 68 -26.58 12.12 8.56
CA ILE A 68 -25.83 13.05 9.42
C ILE A 68 -26.06 12.71 10.88
N ASP A 69 -27.27 12.33 11.27
CA ASP A 69 -27.55 11.87 12.64
C ASP A 69 -26.73 10.62 12.96
N LEU A 70 -26.70 9.64 12.04
CA LEU A 70 -25.87 8.45 12.17
C LEU A 70 -24.36 8.77 12.23
N PHE A 71 -23.92 9.79 11.52
CA PHE A 71 -22.52 10.24 11.55
C PHE A 71 -22.18 10.90 12.90
N LEU A 72 -23.08 11.71 13.44
CA LEU A 72 -22.87 12.39 14.72
C LEU A 72 -22.94 11.43 15.92
N ASP A 73 -23.79 10.41 15.84
CA ASP A 73 -23.92 9.35 16.85
C ASP A 73 -22.79 8.30 16.78
N ALA A 74 -21.91 8.38 15.79
CA ALA A 74 -20.82 7.44 15.65
C ALA A 74 -19.84 7.56 16.82
N LYS A 75 -19.71 6.48 17.60
CA LYS A 75 -18.73 6.39 18.69
C LYS A 75 -17.35 6.07 18.15
N ILE A 76 -16.34 6.74 18.66
CA ILE A 76 -14.92 6.52 18.35
C ILE A 76 -14.25 6.07 19.64
N ILE A 77 -13.50 4.97 19.56
CA ILE A 77 -12.67 4.50 20.67
C ILE A 77 -11.46 5.42 20.76
N ILE A 78 -11.19 5.93 21.96
CA ILE A 78 -10.00 6.74 22.25
C ILE A 78 -9.19 5.96 23.29
N ILE A 79 -7.89 5.78 23.00
CA ILE A 79 -6.91 5.29 23.97
C ILE A 79 -6.13 6.52 24.42
N GLU A 80 -6.27 6.87 25.68
CA GLU A 80 -5.60 8.00 26.29
C GLU A 80 -4.44 7.50 27.14
N TYR A 81 -3.26 8.08 26.92
CA TYR A 81 -2.08 7.88 27.75
C TYR A 81 -1.87 9.12 28.60
N GLU A 82 -1.70 8.91 29.89
CA GLU A 82 -1.36 9.93 30.86
C GLU A 82 -0.04 9.57 31.55
N ILE A 83 0.84 10.55 31.71
CA ILE A 83 2.06 10.38 32.50
C ILE A 83 1.76 10.71 33.94
N VAL A 84 1.80 9.70 34.80
CA VAL A 84 1.55 9.81 36.25
C VAL A 84 2.88 9.87 37.02
N ASN A 85 3.88 10.58 36.54
CA ASN A 85 5.17 10.69 37.20
C ASN A 85 5.27 11.93 38.07
N GLU A 86 5.76 11.77 39.31
CA GLU A 86 6.16 12.86 40.17
C GLU A 86 7.67 12.70 40.51
N PRO A 87 8.54 13.66 40.16
CA PRO A 87 8.26 14.92 39.45
C PRO A 87 7.87 14.69 37.99
N LYS A 88 7.16 15.68 37.40
CA LYS A 88 6.81 15.66 35.96
C LYS A 88 8.05 15.43 35.10
N LEU A 89 7.91 14.64 34.04
CA LEU A 89 8.99 14.43 33.08
C LEU A 89 9.40 15.77 32.44
N ASP A 90 10.67 15.90 32.16
CA ASP A 90 11.12 17.02 31.35
C ASP A 90 10.55 16.91 29.92
N PRO A 91 10.35 18.03 29.21
CA PRO A 91 9.73 18.03 27.87
C PRO A 91 10.44 17.13 26.84
N SER A 92 11.74 16.89 27.00
CA SER A 92 12.52 16.04 26.10
C SER A 92 12.21 14.56 26.33
N LEU A 93 12.07 14.16 27.57
CA LEU A 93 11.72 12.79 27.96
C LEU A 93 10.25 12.48 27.62
N GLU A 94 9.37 13.45 27.81
CA GLU A 94 7.96 13.38 27.40
C GLU A 94 7.84 13.18 25.88
N ASP A 95 8.58 13.92 25.05
CA ASP A 95 8.59 13.76 23.60
C ASP A 95 9.13 12.38 23.17
N LYS A 96 10.13 11.86 23.89
CA LYS A 96 10.66 10.51 23.65
C LYS A 96 9.60 9.44 23.91
N VAL A 97 8.85 9.56 25.00
CA VAL A 97 7.73 8.65 25.33
C VAL A 97 6.63 8.72 24.27
N LYS A 98 6.23 9.91 23.84
CA LYS A 98 5.24 10.10 22.76
C LYS A 98 5.67 9.43 21.47
N LYS A 99 6.94 9.59 21.07
CA LYS A 99 7.50 8.98 19.87
C LYS A 99 7.55 7.46 19.96
N GLU A 100 7.88 6.94 21.12
CA GLU A 100 7.93 5.50 21.36
C GLU A 100 6.53 4.88 21.23
N ILE A 101 5.51 5.49 21.87
CA ILE A 101 4.10 5.06 21.73
C ILE A 101 3.69 5.09 20.25
N PHE A 102 3.96 6.18 19.52
CA PHE A 102 3.67 6.30 18.10
C PHE A 102 4.36 5.22 17.27
N GLY A 103 5.66 5.00 17.50
CA GLY A 103 6.46 3.99 16.81
C GLY A 103 5.89 2.59 17.02
N ARG A 104 5.56 2.21 18.24
CA ARG A 104 5.03 0.88 18.60
C ARG A 104 3.65 0.61 18.00
N TYR A 105 2.75 1.60 18.02
CA TYR A 105 1.44 1.47 17.38
C TYR A 105 1.52 1.31 15.86
N ASN A 106 2.51 1.93 15.21
CA ASN A 106 2.66 1.84 13.77
C ASN A 106 3.54 0.67 13.30
N SER A 107 4.51 0.23 14.10
CA SER A 107 5.43 -0.86 13.75
C SER A 107 4.76 -2.25 13.76
N GLY A 108 3.73 -2.44 14.58
CA GLY A 108 2.98 -3.69 14.69
C GLY A 108 2.06 -4.01 13.51
N ILE A 109 1.84 -3.06 12.59
CA ILE A 109 0.89 -3.23 11.47
C ILE A 109 1.67 -3.18 10.16
N THR A 110 1.89 -4.34 9.55
CA THR A 110 2.40 -4.41 8.17
C THR A 110 1.22 -4.19 7.21
N PRO A 111 1.24 -3.16 6.35
CA PRO A 111 0.16 -2.91 5.40
C PRO A 111 -0.09 -4.13 4.51
N LEU A 112 -1.35 -4.42 4.23
CA LEU A 112 -1.71 -5.44 3.25
C LEU A 112 -1.32 -4.97 1.84
N LYS A 113 -0.74 -5.88 1.08
CA LYS A 113 -0.54 -5.69 -0.35
C LYS A 113 -1.83 -6.00 -1.11
N LYS A 114 -1.97 -5.48 -2.33
CA LYS A 114 -3.15 -5.76 -3.17
C LYS A 114 -3.46 -7.26 -3.31
N PRO A 115 -2.47 -8.16 -3.51
CA PRO A 115 -2.75 -9.61 -3.55
C PRO A 115 -3.34 -10.18 -2.26
N ASP A 116 -2.96 -9.65 -1.09
CA ASP A 116 -3.52 -10.10 0.20
C ASP A 116 -5.00 -9.69 0.33
N ILE A 117 -5.33 -8.47 -0.12
CA ILE A 117 -6.70 -7.96 -0.15
C ILE A 117 -7.54 -8.79 -1.12
N ASP A 118 -7.03 -9.02 -2.33
CA ASP A 118 -7.70 -9.80 -3.35
C ASP A 118 -7.95 -11.25 -2.90
N ASN A 119 -6.99 -11.86 -2.20
CA ASN A 119 -7.17 -13.21 -1.65
C ASN A 119 -8.32 -13.28 -0.62
N ALA A 120 -8.51 -12.22 0.16
CA ALA A 120 -9.64 -12.15 1.09
C ALA A 120 -10.98 -11.89 0.38
N VAL A 121 -10.99 -10.95 -0.56
CA VAL A 121 -12.22 -10.56 -1.31
C VAL A 121 -12.78 -11.72 -2.14
N TYR A 122 -11.90 -12.52 -2.77
CA TYR A 122 -12.28 -13.61 -3.69
C TYR A 122 -12.18 -15.01 -3.07
N ASP A 123 -12.05 -15.12 -1.74
CA ASP A 123 -11.91 -16.44 -1.08
C ASP A 123 -13.12 -17.36 -1.26
N ALA A 124 -14.31 -16.81 -1.43
CA ALA A 124 -15.55 -17.57 -1.71
C ALA A 124 -15.79 -17.86 -3.21
N ASP A 125 -14.97 -17.32 -4.11
CA ASP A 125 -15.12 -17.47 -5.55
C ASP A 125 -14.57 -18.82 -6.03
N LEU A 126 -15.43 -19.64 -6.67
CA LEU A 126 -15.07 -20.97 -7.14
C LEU A 126 -13.98 -20.97 -8.22
N VAL A 127 -13.99 -19.99 -9.14
CA VAL A 127 -12.96 -19.85 -10.18
C VAL A 127 -11.62 -19.53 -9.53
N PHE A 128 -11.63 -18.59 -8.58
CA PHE A 128 -10.44 -18.22 -7.82
C PHE A 128 -9.89 -19.39 -7.01
N GLN A 129 -10.75 -20.13 -6.32
CA GLN A 129 -10.38 -21.32 -5.55
C GLN A 129 -9.80 -22.44 -6.42
N ASN A 130 -10.33 -22.64 -7.63
CA ASN A 130 -9.84 -23.64 -8.56
C ASN A 130 -8.41 -23.28 -9.02
N PHE A 131 -8.17 -22.04 -9.47
CA PHE A 131 -6.83 -21.58 -9.81
C PHE A 131 -5.87 -21.62 -8.63
N LYS A 132 -6.32 -21.27 -7.42
CA LYS A 132 -5.52 -21.35 -6.19
C LYS A 132 -5.03 -22.78 -5.90
N LYS A 133 -5.90 -23.80 -6.14
CA LYS A 133 -5.53 -25.21 -6.03
C LYS A 133 -4.52 -25.62 -7.09
N ILE A 134 -4.73 -25.22 -8.35
CA ILE A 134 -3.82 -25.52 -9.46
C ILE A 134 -2.44 -24.91 -9.20
N ILE A 135 -2.35 -23.64 -8.85
CA ILE A 135 -1.08 -22.94 -8.53
C ILE A 135 -0.33 -23.65 -7.41
N LYS A 136 -1.04 -24.20 -6.43
CA LYS A 136 -0.43 -24.92 -5.30
C LYS A 136 0.09 -26.30 -5.70
N ASN A 137 -0.60 -27.00 -6.62
CA ASN A 137 -0.33 -28.39 -6.96
C ASN A 137 0.49 -28.55 -8.25
N ASP A 138 0.44 -27.57 -9.15
CA ASP A 138 1.12 -27.57 -10.43
C ASP A 138 2.21 -26.49 -10.49
N ASN A 139 3.44 -26.92 -10.21
CA ASN A 139 4.60 -26.04 -10.26
C ASN A 139 4.98 -25.66 -11.71
N ASP A 140 4.72 -26.50 -12.70
CA ASP A 140 5.04 -26.20 -14.11
C ASP A 140 4.16 -25.06 -14.62
N PHE A 141 2.85 -25.10 -14.35
CA PHE A 141 1.93 -24.02 -14.68
C PHE A 141 2.33 -22.70 -14.01
N SER A 142 2.62 -22.75 -12.71
CA SER A 142 3.02 -21.56 -11.94
C SER A 142 4.32 -20.95 -12.47
N ASN A 143 5.33 -21.77 -12.74
CA ASN A 143 6.61 -21.33 -13.31
C ASN A 143 6.42 -20.77 -14.72
N THR A 144 5.56 -21.38 -15.51
CA THR A 144 5.25 -20.91 -16.88
C THR A 144 4.66 -19.51 -16.86
N ILE A 145 3.70 -19.21 -15.96
CA ILE A 145 3.15 -17.85 -15.85
C ILE A 145 4.21 -16.86 -15.38
N ILE A 146 5.04 -17.23 -14.41
CA ILE A 146 6.12 -16.36 -13.92
C ILE A 146 7.08 -16.02 -15.06
N GLU A 147 7.52 -17.03 -15.80
CA GLU A 147 8.48 -16.87 -16.89
C GLU A 147 7.94 -16.04 -18.07
N LEU A 148 6.67 -16.20 -18.40
CA LEU A 148 6.05 -15.51 -19.54
C LEU A 148 5.62 -14.08 -19.22
N PHE A 149 5.09 -13.82 -18.03
CA PHE A 149 4.30 -12.62 -17.77
C PHE A 149 4.75 -11.78 -16.57
N LEU A 150 5.51 -12.34 -15.62
CA LEU A 150 5.99 -11.58 -14.47
C LEU A 150 7.43 -11.12 -14.67
N SER A 151 7.72 -9.88 -14.25
CA SER A 151 9.10 -9.39 -14.33
C SER A 151 9.97 -9.99 -13.22
N PRO A 152 11.29 -10.16 -13.44
CA PRO A 152 12.21 -10.66 -12.40
C PRO A 152 12.24 -9.82 -11.12
N ARG A 153 11.84 -8.53 -11.19
CA ARG A 153 11.70 -7.63 -10.03
C ARG A 153 10.42 -7.88 -9.24
N GLU A 154 9.47 -8.59 -9.81
CA GLU A 154 8.19 -8.92 -9.19
C GLU A 154 8.22 -10.29 -8.51
N SER A 155 9.18 -11.16 -8.82
CA SER A 155 9.29 -12.49 -8.22
C SER A 155 10.03 -12.44 -6.89
N SER A 156 9.32 -12.61 -5.79
CA SER A 156 9.84 -12.99 -4.49
C SER A 156 9.06 -14.21 -3.99
N LYS A 157 9.75 -15.26 -3.61
CA LYS A 157 9.21 -16.62 -3.34
C LYS A 157 7.92 -16.70 -2.48
N ASP A 158 7.61 -15.71 -1.66
CA ASP A 158 6.45 -15.75 -0.76
C ASP A 158 5.21 -14.97 -1.27
N SER A 159 5.29 -14.29 -2.43
CA SER A 159 4.18 -13.48 -2.95
C SER A 159 3.70 -13.86 -4.36
N ASP A 160 4.27 -14.90 -4.95
CA ASP A 160 4.06 -15.20 -6.37
C ASP A 160 2.64 -15.73 -6.65
N ALA A 161 2.09 -16.57 -5.78
CA ALA A 161 0.72 -17.08 -5.95
C ALA A 161 -0.34 -15.97 -6.05
N GLY A 162 -0.27 -14.95 -5.18
CA GLY A 162 -1.20 -13.82 -5.22
C GLY A 162 -1.07 -12.98 -6.50
N LYS A 163 0.14 -12.82 -7.03
CA LYS A 163 0.38 -12.10 -8.29
C LYS A 163 -0.10 -12.89 -9.50
N ILE A 164 0.12 -14.21 -9.50
CA ILE A 164 -0.39 -15.12 -10.52
C ILE A 164 -1.91 -15.02 -10.56
N LEU A 165 -2.59 -15.13 -9.42
CA LEU A 165 -4.05 -15.01 -9.32
C LEU A 165 -4.56 -13.65 -9.81
N GLN A 166 -3.87 -12.56 -9.46
CA GLN A 166 -4.22 -11.21 -9.95
C GLN A 166 -4.06 -11.11 -11.48
N PHE A 167 -2.99 -11.70 -12.02
CA PHE A 167 -2.77 -11.78 -13.46
C PHE A 167 -3.90 -12.57 -14.14
N ILE A 168 -4.23 -13.76 -13.64
CA ILE A 168 -5.29 -14.63 -14.19
C ILE A 168 -6.62 -13.87 -14.20
N ARG A 169 -7.05 -13.28 -13.08
CA ARG A 169 -8.32 -12.52 -13.03
C ARG A 169 -8.37 -11.42 -14.08
N ARG A 170 -7.27 -10.67 -14.24
CA ARG A 170 -7.21 -9.61 -15.26
C ARG A 170 -7.41 -10.17 -16.67
N TYR A 171 -6.69 -11.22 -17.02
CA TYR A 171 -6.72 -11.74 -18.38
C TYR A 171 -7.95 -12.59 -18.70
N LEU A 172 -8.64 -13.14 -17.72
CA LEU A 172 -9.95 -13.79 -17.94
C LEU A 172 -10.99 -12.82 -18.50
N VAL A 173 -10.92 -11.53 -18.16
CA VAL A 173 -11.97 -10.57 -18.53
C VAL A 173 -11.48 -9.38 -19.37
N LEU A 174 -10.18 -9.26 -19.63
CA LEU A 174 -9.63 -8.12 -20.34
C LEU A 174 -10.19 -7.97 -21.77
N HIS A 175 -10.56 -9.08 -22.42
CA HIS A 175 -11.17 -9.06 -23.74
C HIS A 175 -12.56 -8.38 -23.76
N GLN A 176 -13.27 -8.32 -22.62
CA GLN A 176 -14.55 -7.62 -22.46
C GLN A 176 -14.38 -6.11 -22.22
N PHE A 177 -13.15 -5.64 -22.10
CA PHE A 177 -12.83 -4.25 -21.83
C PHE A 177 -12.11 -3.62 -23.03
N PRO A 178 -12.77 -2.76 -23.84
CA PRO A 178 -12.14 -2.17 -25.01
C PRO A 178 -10.80 -1.50 -24.66
N ILE A 179 -9.79 -1.82 -25.42
CA ILE A 179 -8.39 -1.42 -25.14
C ILE A 179 -8.23 0.08 -25.05
N LYS A 180 -8.97 0.84 -25.84
CA LYS A 180 -9.00 2.30 -25.77
C LYS A 180 -9.33 2.83 -24.38
N TYR A 181 -10.31 2.25 -23.70
CA TYR A 181 -10.73 2.66 -22.36
C TYR A 181 -9.82 2.05 -21.29
N TYR A 182 -9.35 0.84 -21.49
CA TYR A 182 -8.33 0.21 -20.66
C TYR A 182 -7.03 1.02 -20.65
N ALA A 183 -6.57 1.49 -21.81
CA ALA A 183 -5.34 2.28 -21.97
C ALA A 183 -5.38 3.62 -21.21
N TRP A 184 -6.53 4.25 -21.06
CA TRP A 184 -6.66 5.51 -20.30
C TRP A 184 -6.27 5.40 -18.83
N GLY A 185 -6.22 4.20 -18.27
CA GLY A 185 -5.72 3.94 -16.92
C GLY A 185 -6.63 4.38 -15.77
N ASN A 186 -7.49 5.36 -15.97
CA ASN A 186 -8.43 5.85 -14.97
C ASN A 186 -9.50 4.79 -14.69
N ASN A 187 -9.63 4.38 -13.42
CA ASN A 187 -10.61 3.37 -12.98
C ASN A 187 -10.51 1.99 -13.68
N ARG A 188 -9.38 1.69 -14.37
CA ARG A 188 -9.23 0.39 -15.06
C ARG A 188 -9.34 -0.80 -14.11
N THR A 189 -8.74 -0.71 -12.93
CA THR A 189 -8.78 -1.77 -11.91
C THR A 189 -10.21 -2.00 -11.43
N GLU A 190 -10.93 -0.92 -11.07
CA GLU A 190 -12.33 -1.01 -10.64
C GLU A 190 -13.22 -1.64 -11.73
N THR A 191 -12.99 -1.26 -13.00
CA THR A 191 -13.75 -1.83 -14.12
C THR A 191 -13.45 -3.31 -14.31
N LEU A 192 -12.18 -3.71 -14.23
CA LEU A 192 -11.79 -5.12 -14.36
C LEU A 192 -12.33 -5.96 -13.20
N ASP A 193 -12.27 -5.45 -11.96
CA ASP A 193 -12.81 -6.14 -10.79
C ASP A 193 -14.33 -6.37 -10.97
N LYS A 194 -15.09 -5.38 -11.45
CA LYS A 194 -16.54 -5.52 -11.72
C LYS A 194 -16.86 -6.43 -12.91
N LEU A 195 -16.04 -6.40 -13.96
CA LEU A 195 -16.19 -7.35 -15.08
C LEU A 195 -15.90 -8.78 -14.62
N TYR A 196 -14.93 -8.96 -13.74
CA TYR A 196 -14.62 -10.27 -13.18
C TYR A 196 -15.77 -10.78 -12.29
N ASP A 197 -16.32 -9.94 -11.39
CA ASP A 197 -17.47 -10.29 -10.56
C ASP A 197 -18.67 -10.73 -11.44
N PHE A 198 -18.94 -9.99 -12.52
CA PHE A 198 -20.01 -10.33 -13.46
C PHE A 198 -19.74 -11.65 -14.21
N PHE A 199 -18.51 -11.84 -14.67
CA PHE A 199 -18.07 -13.01 -15.40
C PHE A 199 -18.19 -14.30 -14.55
N VAL A 200 -17.71 -14.23 -13.29
CA VAL A 200 -17.77 -15.39 -12.37
C VAL A 200 -19.20 -15.79 -12.05
N ASN A 201 -20.10 -14.80 -11.85
CA ASN A 201 -21.51 -15.06 -11.58
C ASN A 201 -22.24 -15.71 -12.76
N GLN A 202 -21.68 -15.67 -13.97
CA GLN A 202 -22.22 -16.28 -15.18
C GLN A 202 -21.50 -17.59 -15.58
N ALA A 203 -20.42 -17.94 -14.89
CA ALA A 203 -19.64 -19.13 -15.20
C ALA A 203 -20.42 -20.40 -14.80
N GLU A 204 -20.96 -21.11 -15.81
CA GLU A 204 -21.69 -22.37 -15.61
C GLU A 204 -20.77 -23.57 -15.37
N ASP A 205 -19.57 -23.56 -15.96
CA ASP A 205 -18.59 -24.65 -15.89
C ASP A 205 -17.18 -24.10 -15.59
N VAL A 206 -16.84 -24.11 -14.31
CA VAL A 206 -15.56 -23.61 -13.79
C VAL A 206 -14.38 -24.45 -14.28
N ASP A 207 -14.54 -25.77 -14.42
CA ASP A 207 -13.45 -26.66 -14.83
C ASP A 207 -13.11 -26.44 -16.30
N LYS A 208 -14.11 -26.32 -17.17
CA LYS A 208 -13.95 -26.03 -18.59
C LYS A 208 -13.26 -24.67 -18.79
N LEU A 209 -13.71 -23.66 -18.08
CA LEU A 209 -13.12 -22.31 -18.11
C LEU A 209 -11.66 -22.33 -17.70
N THR A 210 -11.35 -23.04 -16.62
CA THR A 210 -10.00 -23.15 -16.08
C THR A 210 -9.10 -23.89 -17.07
N THR A 211 -9.55 -25.01 -17.62
CA THR A 211 -8.81 -25.80 -18.61
C THR A 211 -8.54 -24.98 -19.87
N SER A 212 -9.55 -24.30 -20.42
CA SER A 212 -9.38 -23.41 -21.58
C SER A 212 -8.34 -22.32 -21.35
N PHE A 213 -8.32 -21.74 -20.16
CA PHE A 213 -7.30 -20.71 -19.82
C PHE A 213 -5.89 -21.31 -19.75
N ILE A 214 -5.75 -22.49 -19.14
CA ILE A 214 -4.47 -23.22 -19.04
C ILE A 214 -3.94 -23.57 -20.44
N ASP A 215 -4.80 -24.08 -21.31
CA ASP A 215 -4.42 -24.40 -22.68
C ASP A 215 -3.83 -23.19 -23.43
N LYS A 216 -4.44 -22.02 -23.26
CA LYS A 216 -3.91 -20.77 -23.84
C LYS A 216 -2.54 -20.41 -23.29
N ILE A 217 -2.28 -20.60 -22.01
CA ILE A 217 -0.97 -20.37 -21.41
C ILE A 217 0.08 -21.29 -22.05
N TYR A 218 -0.24 -22.56 -22.27
CA TYR A 218 0.68 -23.50 -22.93
C TYR A 218 0.86 -23.21 -24.43
N ILE A 219 -0.17 -22.73 -25.12
CA ILE A 219 -0.02 -22.20 -26.50
C ILE A 219 1.01 -21.05 -26.52
N ILE A 220 0.89 -20.09 -25.60
CA ILE A 220 1.84 -18.97 -25.50
C ILE A 220 3.25 -19.47 -25.18
N ARG A 221 3.41 -20.48 -24.34
CA ARG A 221 4.71 -21.12 -24.08
C ARG A 221 5.31 -21.70 -25.37
N SER A 222 4.51 -22.44 -26.13
CA SER A 222 4.96 -23.00 -27.41
C SER A 222 5.37 -21.91 -28.41
N ILE A 223 4.63 -20.80 -28.50
CA ILE A 223 4.99 -19.64 -29.33
C ILE A 223 6.34 -19.06 -28.88
N LYS A 224 6.57 -18.93 -27.55
CA LYS A 224 7.86 -18.47 -27.04
C LYS A 224 9.03 -19.36 -27.46
N ASP A 225 8.82 -20.69 -27.42
CA ASP A 225 9.85 -21.62 -27.82
C ASP A 225 10.18 -21.49 -29.32
N ILE A 226 9.18 -21.19 -30.16
CA ILE A 226 9.39 -20.89 -31.58
C ILE A 226 10.17 -19.58 -31.76
N PHE A 227 9.87 -18.51 -31.03
CA PHE A 227 10.69 -17.29 -31.05
C PHE A 227 12.15 -17.59 -30.72
N LYS A 228 12.42 -18.46 -29.73
CA LYS A 228 13.78 -18.88 -29.37
C LYS A 228 14.44 -19.70 -30.50
N GLN A 229 13.73 -20.67 -31.07
CA GLN A 229 14.26 -21.53 -32.16
C GLN A 229 14.61 -20.70 -33.40
N LEU A 230 13.77 -19.72 -33.73
CA LEU A 230 13.99 -18.83 -34.87
C LEU A 230 14.95 -17.66 -34.59
N GLN A 231 15.43 -17.55 -33.34
CA GLN A 231 16.28 -16.44 -32.87
C GLN A 231 15.66 -15.05 -33.09
N LEU A 232 14.34 -14.95 -32.94
CA LEU A 232 13.58 -13.74 -33.15
C LEU A 232 13.44 -12.93 -31.84
N ASN A 233 13.29 -11.60 -31.96
CA ASN A 233 13.13 -10.71 -30.86
C ASN A 233 11.70 -10.80 -30.26
N TYR A 234 11.60 -10.90 -28.93
CA TYR A 234 10.35 -10.89 -28.20
C TYR A 234 10.56 -10.29 -26.79
N ASN A 235 9.45 -9.94 -26.16
CA ASN A 235 9.42 -9.56 -24.74
C ASN A 235 8.08 -9.97 -24.12
N ARG A 236 7.93 -9.74 -22.80
CA ARG A 236 6.75 -10.07 -22.02
C ARG A 236 5.45 -9.48 -22.61
N LEU A 237 5.49 -8.24 -23.11
CA LEU A 237 4.31 -7.52 -23.61
C LEU A 237 3.74 -8.17 -24.88
N VAL A 238 4.57 -8.85 -25.68
CA VAL A 238 4.12 -9.67 -26.80
C VAL A 238 3.19 -10.77 -26.30
N PHE A 239 3.60 -11.52 -25.28
CA PHE A 239 2.81 -12.62 -24.74
C PHE A 239 1.53 -12.15 -24.04
N GLU A 240 1.57 -11.00 -23.36
CA GLU A 240 0.38 -10.37 -22.81
C GLU A 240 -0.66 -10.05 -23.89
N CYS A 241 -0.22 -9.48 -25.01
CA CYS A 241 -1.12 -9.16 -26.12
C CYS A 241 -1.63 -10.41 -26.86
N LEU A 242 -0.80 -11.43 -27.03
CA LEU A 242 -1.22 -12.70 -27.63
C LEU A 242 -2.22 -13.44 -26.74
N LEU A 243 -2.04 -13.47 -25.43
CA LEU A 243 -3.00 -14.08 -24.51
C LEU A 243 -4.39 -13.39 -24.60
N TRP A 244 -4.40 -12.05 -24.61
CA TRP A 244 -5.61 -11.29 -24.87
C TRP A 244 -6.22 -11.66 -26.24
N GLY A 245 -5.39 -11.76 -27.26
CA GLY A 245 -5.84 -12.14 -28.61
C GLY A 245 -6.47 -13.52 -28.67
N LEU A 246 -5.92 -14.53 -27.99
CA LEU A 246 -6.51 -15.87 -27.88
C LEU A 246 -7.87 -15.85 -27.18
N GLN A 247 -8.04 -14.99 -26.16
CA GLN A 247 -9.35 -14.81 -25.49
C GLN A 247 -10.37 -14.17 -26.45
N VAL A 248 -9.95 -13.18 -27.23
CA VAL A 248 -10.82 -12.54 -28.25
C VAL A 248 -11.21 -13.54 -29.33
N LEU A 249 -10.29 -14.31 -29.87
CA LEU A 249 -10.56 -15.30 -30.91
C LEU A 249 -11.53 -16.38 -30.42
N GLU A 250 -11.38 -16.86 -29.19
CA GLU A 250 -12.33 -17.79 -28.60
C GLU A 250 -13.72 -17.17 -28.46
N SER A 251 -13.82 -15.89 -28.06
CA SER A 251 -15.08 -15.16 -27.97
C SER A 251 -15.78 -14.97 -29.31
N GLU A 252 -15.02 -14.90 -30.41
CA GLU A 252 -15.52 -14.87 -31.78
C GLU A 252 -15.82 -16.28 -32.35
N GLY A 253 -15.69 -17.32 -31.53
CA GLY A 253 -15.97 -18.71 -31.93
C GLY A 253 -14.86 -19.35 -32.76
N CYS A 254 -13.69 -18.75 -32.84
CA CYS A 254 -12.57 -19.34 -33.56
C CYS A 254 -11.99 -20.53 -32.81
N ASN A 255 -11.60 -21.55 -33.58
CA ASN A 255 -10.93 -22.70 -33.02
C ASN A 255 -9.45 -22.37 -32.72
N ILE A 256 -9.10 -22.20 -31.45
CA ILE A 256 -7.73 -21.91 -31.01
C ILE A 256 -6.73 -23.04 -31.31
N SER A 257 -7.20 -24.28 -31.65
CA SER A 257 -6.30 -25.36 -32.07
C SER A 257 -5.56 -25.05 -33.37
N GLN A 258 -5.97 -24.03 -34.14
CA GLN A 258 -5.22 -23.52 -35.30
C GLN A 258 -3.82 -23.02 -34.90
N PHE A 259 -3.58 -22.65 -33.65
CA PHE A 259 -2.24 -22.36 -33.14
C PHE A 259 -1.35 -23.59 -32.95
N ASN A 260 -1.78 -24.78 -33.39
CA ASN A 260 -0.91 -25.94 -33.60
C ASN A 260 -0.26 -25.92 -34.99
N ASP A 261 -0.75 -25.08 -35.92
CA ASP A 261 -0.09 -24.90 -37.25
C ASP A 261 1.17 -24.08 -37.10
N ILE A 262 2.32 -24.74 -37.29
CA ILE A 262 3.63 -24.15 -37.21
C ILE A 262 3.83 -23.01 -38.24
N ASN A 263 3.19 -23.07 -39.41
CA ASN A 263 3.32 -22.03 -40.43
C ASN A 263 2.58 -20.75 -39.98
N LEU A 264 1.43 -20.86 -39.35
CA LEU A 264 0.72 -19.72 -38.78
C LEU A 264 1.60 -19.04 -37.72
N ILE A 265 2.13 -19.84 -36.77
CA ILE A 265 2.96 -19.30 -35.69
C ILE A 265 4.22 -18.65 -36.23
N ASN A 266 4.90 -19.26 -37.18
CA ASN A 266 6.10 -18.70 -37.78
C ASN A 266 5.82 -17.33 -38.41
N ARG A 267 4.73 -17.19 -39.19
CA ARG A 267 4.34 -15.90 -39.76
C ARG A 267 4.10 -14.84 -38.67
N LEU A 268 3.35 -15.20 -37.66
CA LEU A 268 3.08 -14.28 -36.54
C LEU A 268 4.38 -13.87 -35.81
N CYS A 269 5.27 -14.82 -35.53
CA CYS A 269 6.54 -14.55 -34.86
C CYS A 269 7.44 -13.61 -35.69
N HIS A 270 7.53 -13.79 -36.99
CA HIS A 270 8.30 -12.92 -37.86
C HIS A 270 7.74 -11.50 -37.97
N GLU A 271 6.40 -11.36 -38.12
CA GLU A 271 5.72 -10.06 -38.16
C GLU A 271 5.86 -9.30 -36.81
N ILE A 272 5.71 -10.00 -35.68
CA ILE A 272 5.88 -9.41 -34.35
C ILE A 272 7.33 -8.98 -34.13
N SER A 273 8.31 -9.83 -34.45
CA SER A 273 9.75 -9.54 -34.29
C SER A 273 10.18 -8.36 -35.14
N GLY A 274 9.72 -8.28 -36.40
CA GLY A 274 9.96 -7.14 -37.28
C GLY A 274 9.40 -5.83 -36.80
N ASN A 275 8.39 -5.88 -35.90
CA ASN A 275 7.71 -4.73 -35.32
C ASN A 275 7.85 -4.66 -33.80
N ILE A 276 8.90 -5.22 -33.21
CA ILE A 276 9.08 -5.33 -31.75
C ILE A 276 9.05 -3.97 -31.03
N GLY A 277 9.40 -2.88 -31.73
CA GLY A 277 9.32 -1.52 -31.20
C GLY A 277 7.91 -1.10 -30.75
N LYS A 278 6.84 -1.73 -31.28
CA LYS A 278 5.46 -1.51 -30.82
C LYS A 278 5.17 -2.10 -29.45
N TYR A 279 5.98 -3.04 -28.98
CA TYR A 279 5.90 -3.69 -27.66
C TYR A 279 6.97 -3.15 -26.71
N THR A 280 7.27 -1.85 -26.79
CA THR A 280 8.30 -1.23 -25.96
C THR A 280 7.97 -1.32 -24.46
N GLU A 281 8.96 -1.69 -23.67
CA GLU A 281 8.85 -1.71 -22.20
C GLU A 281 9.06 -0.31 -21.58
N ILE A 282 9.60 0.63 -22.36
CA ILE A 282 9.77 2.02 -21.95
C ILE A 282 8.40 2.68 -21.93
N GLU A 283 8.02 3.26 -20.77
CA GLU A 283 6.72 3.91 -20.60
C GLU A 283 5.52 3.03 -20.98
N SER A 284 5.67 1.72 -20.82
CA SER A 284 4.73 0.69 -21.30
C SER A 284 3.30 0.82 -20.82
N ASN A 285 3.07 1.62 -19.75
CA ASN A 285 1.76 1.90 -19.16
C ASN A 285 1.07 3.15 -19.73
N TYR A 286 1.71 3.93 -20.58
CA TYR A 286 1.11 5.11 -21.18
C TYR A 286 0.09 4.73 -22.24
N TYR A 287 -0.91 5.60 -22.39
CA TYR A 287 -2.04 5.36 -23.30
C TYR A 287 -1.61 4.92 -24.69
N SER A 288 -0.72 5.68 -25.32
CA SER A 288 -0.26 5.40 -26.70
C SER A 288 0.41 4.05 -26.79
N GLN A 289 1.26 3.68 -25.85
CA GLN A 289 2.02 2.42 -25.86
C GLN A 289 1.09 1.21 -25.64
N VAL A 290 0.12 1.35 -24.69
CA VAL A 290 -0.87 0.30 -24.46
C VAL A 290 -1.75 0.12 -25.69
N TYR A 291 -2.32 1.22 -26.21
CA TYR A 291 -3.21 1.16 -27.35
C TYR A 291 -2.52 0.59 -28.58
N GLU A 292 -1.32 1.05 -28.92
CA GLU A 292 -0.57 0.68 -30.13
C GLU A 292 -0.23 -0.82 -30.17
N ARG A 293 0.26 -1.40 -29.07
CA ARG A 293 0.63 -2.82 -29.06
C ARG A 293 -0.57 -3.75 -29.21
N PHE A 294 -1.69 -3.45 -28.52
CA PHE A 294 -2.91 -4.24 -28.66
C PHE A 294 -3.56 -4.06 -30.04
N PHE A 295 -3.58 -2.84 -30.56
CA PHE A 295 -4.08 -2.55 -31.91
C PHE A 295 -3.29 -3.29 -32.97
N PHE A 296 -1.96 -3.28 -32.89
CA PHE A 296 -1.10 -4.01 -33.82
C PHE A 296 -1.35 -5.52 -33.74
N THR A 297 -1.45 -6.08 -32.52
CA THR A 297 -1.75 -7.51 -32.34
C THR A 297 -3.11 -7.86 -32.93
N ALA A 298 -4.14 -7.03 -32.70
CA ALA A 298 -5.45 -7.21 -33.30
C ALA A 298 -5.38 -7.24 -34.84
N SER A 299 -4.65 -6.28 -35.45
CA SER A 299 -4.50 -6.21 -36.91
C SER A 299 -3.81 -7.45 -37.50
N LEU A 300 -2.86 -8.04 -36.80
CA LEU A 300 -2.25 -9.32 -37.20
C LEU A 300 -3.27 -10.47 -37.19
N LEU A 301 -4.05 -10.55 -36.11
CA LEU A 301 -5.08 -11.59 -35.95
C LEU A 301 -6.23 -11.39 -36.95
N GLU A 302 -6.65 -10.16 -37.22
CA GLU A 302 -7.65 -9.84 -38.25
C GLU A 302 -7.23 -10.39 -39.61
N LYS A 303 -5.95 -10.21 -39.98
CA LYS A 303 -5.38 -10.68 -41.24
C LYS A 303 -5.32 -12.23 -41.32
N GLU A 304 -4.90 -12.89 -40.26
CA GLU A 304 -4.71 -14.34 -40.26
C GLU A 304 -6.05 -15.11 -40.15
N PHE A 305 -7.03 -14.57 -39.41
CA PHE A 305 -8.31 -15.21 -39.16
C PHE A 305 -9.48 -14.64 -39.97
N ASN A 306 -9.23 -13.64 -40.83
CA ASN A 306 -10.23 -12.95 -41.64
C ASN A 306 -11.43 -12.42 -40.79
N LEU A 307 -11.11 -11.72 -39.70
CA LEU A 307 -12.06 -11.18 -38.76
C LEU A 307 -11.98 -9.65 -38.70
N THR A 308 -12.94 -9.02 -38.01
CA THR A 308 -12.90 -7.60 -37.66
C THR A 308 -12.95 -7.47 -36.14
N LEU A 309 -11.83 -7.10 -35.52
CA LEU A 309 -11.66 -7.01 -34.07
C LEU A 309 -11.76 -5.57 -33.53
N ARG A 310 -12.23 -4.65 -34.35
CA ARG A 310 -12.28 -3.22 -34.03
C ARG A 310 -13.09 -2.90 -32.76
N ALA A 311 -14.15 -3.67 -32.49
CA ALA A 311 -14.97 -3.52 -31.29
C ALA A 311 -14.17 -3.72 -29.99
N TYR A 312 -13.24 -4.65 -29.98
CA TYR A 312 -12.36 -4.96 -28.82
C TYR A 312 -11.29 -3.90 -28.58
N ILE A 313 -10.94 -3.13 -29.61
CA ILE A 313 -9.95 -2.05 -29.53
C ILE A 313 -10.60 -0.73 -29.15
N ASP A 314 -11.55 -0.24 -29.95
CA ASP A 314 -12.11 1.11 -29.80
C ASP A 314 -13.37 1.12 -28.93
N GLY A 315 -14.14 0.04 -28.93
CA GLY A 315 -15.49 0.02 -28.37
C GLY A 315 -16.43 1.04 -29.07
N ASP A 316 -17.66 1.06 -28.64
CA ASP A 316 -18.62 2.07 -29.06
C ASP A 316 -19.07 2.94 -27.87
N LYS A 317 -19.87 3.98 -28.16
CA LYS A 317 -20.40 4.89 -27.12
C LYS A 317 -21.34 4.16 -26.16
N LYS A 318 -22.14 3.22 -26.66
CA LYS A 318 -23.09 2.44 -25.85
C LYS A 318 -22.33 1.57 -24.84
N LEU A 319 -21.33 0.81 -25.31
CA LEU A 319 -20.50 -0.04 -24.44
C LEU A 319 -19.77 0.79 -23.38
N ARG A 320 -19.26 1.98 -23.73
CA ARG A 320 -18.66 2.90 -22.75
C ARG A 320 -19.66 3.31 -21.67
N ASP A 321 -20.89 3.62 -22.06
CA ASP A 321 -21.93 4.04 -21.13
C ASP A 321 -22.41 2.85 -20.27
N ASP A 322 -22.42 1.64 -20.82
CA ASP A 322 -22.74 0.41 -20.10
C ASP A 322 -21.64 0.01 -19.10
N LEU A 323 -20.37 0.12 -19.46
CA LEU A 323 -19.23 -0.03 -18.51
C LEU A 323 -19.29 1.02 -17.39
N LYS A 324 -19.75 2.23 -17.69
CA LYS A 324 -19.98 3.25 -16.68
C LYS A 324 -21.13 2.89 -15.74
N LYS A 325 -22.24 2.38 -16.29
CA LYS A 325 -23.38 1.87 -15.50
C LYS A 325 -22.97 0.69 -14.65
N LEU A 326 -22.23 -0.28 -15.18
CA LEU A 326 -21.72 -1.43 -14.43
C LEU A 326 -20.97 -1.01 -13.16
N ARG A 327 -20.17 0.05 -13.22
CA ARG A 327 -19.51 0.62 -12.04
C ARG A 327 -20.46 1.36 -11.10
N MET A 328 -21.63 1.79 -11.60
CA MET A 328 -22.63 2.58 -10.85
C MET A 328 -23.78 1.72 -10.31
N ASN A 329 -23.94 0.47 -10.75
CA ASN A 329 -25.03 -0.44 -10.38
C ASN A 329 -24.91 -0.98 -8.94
N GLU A 330 -24.92 -0.04 -7.99
CA GLU A 330 -25.40 -0.28 -6.65
C GLU A 330 -26.77 0.39 -6.60
N SER A 331 -27.80 -0.34 -6.15
CA SER A 331 -29.21 0.09 -6.15
C SER A 331 -29.37 1.58 -5.83
N ASN A 332 -30.18 2.29 -6.62
CA ASN A 332 -30.42 3.72 -6.46
C ASN A 332 -31.16 4.08 -5.14
N ASP A 333 -31.54 3.11 -4.36
CA ASP A 333 -32.30 3.30 -3.13
C ASP A 333 -31.35 3.46 -1.92
N THR A 334 -30.83 4.67 -1.74
CA THR A 334 -29.95 5.02 -0.63
C THR A 334 -30.69 4.94 0.71
N VAL A 335 -31.95 5.26 0.74
CA VAL A 335 -32.76 5.34 1.97
C VAL A 335 -33.08 3.91 2.44
N THR A 336 -33.48 3.02 1.55
CA THR A 336 -33.72 1.60 1.87
C THR A 336 -32.42 0.93 2.31
N LYS A 337 -31.33 1.16 1.61
CA LYS A 337 -30.01 0.62 1.99
C LYS A 337 -29.48 1.17 3.33
N LEU A 338 -29.76 2.43 3.64
CA LEU A 338 -29.42 3.01 4.94
C LEU A 338 -30.36 2.53 6.05
N GLY A 339 -31.64 2.34 5.76
CA GLY A 339 -32.62 1.74 6.65
C GLY A 339 -32.25 0.29 6.98
N GLU A 340 -31.87 -0.49 5.96
CA GLU A 340 -31.34 -1.84 6.12
C GLU A 340 -30.04 -1.85 6.94
N LEU A 341 -29.10 -0.96 6.62
CA LEU A 341 -27.84 -0.81 7.36
C LEU A 341 -28.04 -0.30 8.79
N ALA A 342 -29.05 0.53 9.04
CA ALA A 342 -29.40 0.99 10.38
C ALA A 342 -30.09 -0.10 11.20
N SER A 343 -30.96 -0.93 10.57
CA SER A 343 -31.62 -2.08 11.20
C SER A 343 -30.65 -3.20 11.57
N LEU A 344 -29.48 -3.26 10.91
CA LEU A 344 -28.38 -4.18 11.22
C LEU A 344 -27.57 -3.79 12.47
N ARG A 345 -27.85 -2.63 13.07
CA ARG A 345 -27.19 -2.17 14.29
C ARG A 345 -27.85 -2.77 15.52
N VAL A 346 -27.62 -4.03 15.80
CA VAL A 346 -28.19 -4.62 17.01
C VAL A 346 -27.38 -4.24 18.26
N THR A 347 -26.07 -4.27 18.22
CA THR A 347 -25.22 -3.80 19.33
C THR A 347 -23.83 -3.42 18.83
N LYS A 348 -23.28 -2.32 19.35
CA LYS A 348 -21.85 -2.06 19.20
C LYS A 348 -21.12 -2.95 20.21
N PRO A 349 -20.17 -3.79 19.74
CA PRO A 349 -19.36 -4.56 20.66
C PRO A 349 -18.53 -3.60 21.52
N GLU A 350 -18.62 -3.73 22.83
CA GLU A 350 -17.72 -3.05 23.75
C GLU A 350 -16.43 -3.86 23.84
N PRO A 351 -15.26 -3.21 23.81
CA PRO A 351 -14.00 -3.91 24.00
C PRO A 351 -13.97 -4.60 25.36
N SER A 352 -13.74 -5.90 25.38
CA SER A 352 -13.46 -6.65 26.60
C SER A 352 -11.95 -6.71 26.84
N ARG A 353 -11.55 -6.87 28.10
CA ARG A 353 -10.15 -7.10 28.47
C ARG A 353 -9.97 -8.57 28.75
N ASN A 354 -9.03 -9.19 28.08
CA ASN A 354 -8.69 -10.61 28.26
C ASN A 354 -7.18 -10.73 28.47
N SER A 355 -6.78 -11.48 29.50
CA SER A 355 -5.37 -11.75 29.71
C SER A 355 -4.80 -12.63 28.59
N ILE A 356 -3.49 -12.57 28.38
CA ILE A 356 -2.82 -13.45 27.42
C ILE A 356 -3.00 -14.91 27.79
N ASP A 357 -3.00 -15.24 29.09
CA ASP A 357 -3.24 -16.62 29.59
C ASP A 357 -4.65 -17.12 29.20
N ASP A 358 -5.69 -16.29 29.39
CA ASP A 358 -7.05 -16.65 29.01
C ASP A 358 -7.18 -16.90 27.50
N ILE A 359 -6.59 -16.01 26.67
CA ILE A 359 -6.59 -16.16 25.22
C ILE A 359 -5.86 -17.44 24.82
N ALA A 360 -4.69 -17.71 25.35
CA ALA A 360 -3.90 -18.91 25.05
C ALA A 360 -4.70 -20.18 25.41
N ARG A 361 -5.39 -20.19 26.55
CA ARG A 361 -6.23 -21.30 26.99
C ARG A 361 -7.42 -21.56 26.05
N VAL A 362 -8.10 -20.51 25.58
CA VAL A 362 -9.20 -20.64 24.62
C VAL A 362 -8.71 -21.13 23.27
N MET A 363 -7.54 -20.67 22.82
CA MET A 363 -6.90 -21.10 21.57
C MET A 363 -6.52 -22.59 21.58
N GLY A 364 -6.16 -23.14 22.73
CA GLY A 364 -5.88 -24.57 22.89
C GLY A 364 -7.13 -25.48 22.80
N ARG A 365 -8.36 -24.92 22.79
CA ARG A 365 -9.62 -25.65 22.80
C ARG A 365 -10.32 -25.76 21.43
N ASN A 366 -9.65 -25.49 20.33
CA ASN A 366 -10.19 -25.51 18.95
C ASN A 366 -11.35 -24.54 18.71
N MET A 367 -11.61 -23.60 19.60
CA MET A 367 -12.69 -22.63 19.52
C MET A 367 -12.24 -21.26 19.03
N PHE A 368 -10.95 -21.13 18.64
CA PHE A 368 -10.36 -19.88 18.26
C PHE A 368 -9.50 -20.03 17.00
N LEU A 369 -10.01 -19.54 15.87
CA LEU A 369 -9.31 -19.58 14.58
C LEU A 369 -8.43 -18.35 14.43
N VAL A 370 -7.12 -18.54 14.51
CA VAL A 370 -6.13 -17.47 14.37
C VAL A 370 -5.82 -17.18 12.91
N ARG A 371 -6.03 -18.16 12.04
CA ARG A 371 -5.76 -18.08 10.59
C ARG A 371 -6.98 -18.45 9.78
N PRO A 372 -7.96 -17.55 9.61
CA PRO A 372 -8.98 -17.74 8.58
C PRO A 372 -8.34 -17.86 7.19
N SER A 373 -8.99 -18.60 6.29
CA SER A 373 -8.50 -18.94 4.95
C SER A 373 -8.08 -17.74 4.10
N TYR A 374 -8.69 -16.60 4.35
CA TYR A 374 -8.45 -15.35 3.63
C TYR A 374 -7.25 -14.53 4.16
N GLN A 375 -6.62 -14.94 5.26
CA GLN A 375 -5.48 -14.21 5.82
C GLN A 375 -4.14 -14.76 5.34
N ARG A 376 -3.15 -13.88 5.27
CA ARG A 376 -1.79 -14.26 4.86
C ARG A 376 -1.04 -15.03 5.95
N SER A 377 0.02 -15.76 5.54
CA SER A 377 0.92 -16.43 6.46
C SER A 377 1.73 -15.44 7.32
N GLU A 378 2.39 -15.96 8.37
CA GLU A 378 3.23 -15.16 9.26
C GLU A 378 4.37 -14.46 8.53
N VAL A 379 4.45 -13.12 8.66
CA VAL A 379 5.45 -12.29 7.97
C VAL A 379 6.26 -11.40 8.92
N ILE A 380 5.99 -11.47 10.22
CA ILE A 380 6.66 -10.62 11.19
C ILE A 380 8.12 -11.08 11.42
N SER A 381 9.06 -10.13 11.37
CA SER A 381 10.46 -10.41 11.70
C SER A 381 10.66 -10.53 13.22
N VAL A 382 11.71 -11.25 13.66
CA VAL A 382 12.04 -11.40 15.09
C VAL A 382 12.22 -10.04 15.78
N SER A 383 12.82 -9.05 15.13
CA SER A 383 13.00 -7.72 15.72
C SER A 383 11.64 -7.02 15.97
N LYS A 384 10.72 -7.06 15.01
CA LYS A 384 9.36 -6.52 15.22
C LYS A 384 8.57 -7.33 16.25
N ALA A 385 8.73 -8.64 16.26
CA ALA A 385 8.15 -9.51 17.28
C ALA A 385 8.65 -9.13 18.69
N SER A 386 9.94 -8.89 18.83
CA SER A 386 10.56 -8.46 20.08
C SER A 386 10.04 -7.11 20.58
N SER A 387 9.78 -6.16 19.68
CA SER A 387 9.15 -4.87 20.06
C SER A 387 7.75 -5.04 20.64
N ILE A 388 6.97 -6.03 20.18
CA ILE A 388 5.65 -6.33 20.76
C ILE A 388 5.80 -6.86 22.17
N ILE A 389 6.72 -7.81 22.39
CA ILE A 389 6.98 -8.35 23.73
C ILE A 389 7.54 -7.27 24.67
N GLU A 390 8.44 -6.43 24.17
CA GLU A 390 8.94 -5.29 24.96
C GLU A 390 7.81 -4.33 25.36
N SER A 391 6.83 -4.09 24.49
CA SER A 391 5.66 -3.28 24.82
C SER A 391 4.84 -3.88 25.96
N ILE A 392 4.62 -5.19 25.92
CA ILE A 392 3.94 -5.93 26.99
C ILE A 392 4.70 -5.80 28.32
N LEU A 393 6.02 -6.01 28.29
CA LEU A 393 6.85 -5.89 29.47
C LEU A 393 6.92 -4.47 30.04
N LEU A 394 6.72 -3.46 29.21
CA LEU A 394 6.63 -2.05 29.60
C LEU A 394 5.22 -1.61 29.98
N ASP A 395 4.25 -2.53 29.95
CA ASP A 395 2.81 -2.25 30.18
C ASP A 395 2.22 -1.22 29.20
N ILE A 396 2.75 -1.20 27.97
CA ILE A 396 2.23 -0.36 26.91
C ILE A 396 1.09 -1.09 26.21
N SER A 397 -0.12 -0.55 26.29
CA SER A 397 -1.32 -1.13 25.67
C SER A 397 -1.10 -1.38 24.16
N LEU A 398 -1.47 -2.56 23.70
CA LEU A 398 -1.45 -2.92 22.29
C LEU A 398 -2.75 -2.53 21.58
N PRO A 399 -2.75 -2.31 20.26
CA PRO A 399 -3.98 -2.11 19.51
C PRO A 399 -4.96 -3.27 19.72
N PRO A 400 -6.29 -3.01 19.78
CA PRO A 400 -7.28 -4.04 20.01
C PRO A 400 -7.24 -5.14 18.94
N ILE A 401 -7.64 -6.35 19.37
CA ILE A 401 -7.82 -7.50 18.52
C ILE A 401 -9.29 -7.57 18.15
N PHE A 402 -9.60 -7.77 16.87
CA PHE A 402 -10.96 -7.93 16.38
C PHE A 402 -11.23 -9.41 16.11
N ILE A 403 -12.28 -9.93 16.73
CA ILE A 403 -12.73 -11.31 16.55
C ILE A 403 -14.18 -11.35 16.07
N TYR A 404 -14.50 -12.33 15.24
CA TYR A 404 -15.85 -12.66 14.81
C TYR A 404 -16.26 -13.98 15.43
N LYS A 405 -17.29 -13.94 16.26
CA LYS A 405 -17.80 -15.13 16.93
C LYS A 405 -18.97 -15.70 16.16
N ARG A 406 -18.78 -16.89 15.64
CA ARG A 406 -19.80 -17.64 14.88
C ARG A 406 -20.83 -18.26 15.81
N ASN A 407 -21.99 -18.61 15.25
CA ASN A 407 -23.09 -19.27 15.97
C ASN A 407 -22.71 -20.66 16.50
N ASP A 408 -21.73 -21.32 15.89
CA ASP A 408 -21.15 -22.59 16.35
C ASP A 408 -20.19 -22.43 17.56
N GLY A 409 -19.99 -21.21 18.01
CA GLY A 409 -19.09 -20.88 19.10
C GLY A 409 -17.63 -20.63 18.67
N THR A 410 -17.28 -20.85 17.40
CA THR A 410 -15.94 -20.58 16.87
C THR A 410 -15.67 -19.07 16.78
N SER A 411 -14.52 -18.63 17.27
CA SER A 411 -14.06 -17.26 17.16
C SER A 411 -12.99 -17.13 16.06
N GLU A 412 -13.20 -16.27 15.08
CA GLU A 412 -12.25 -15.96 14.02
C GLU A 412 -11.54 -14.64 14.29
N VAL A 413 -10.22 -14.62 14.24
CA VAL A 413 -9.44 -13.38 14.33
C VAL A 413 -9.52 -12.61 13.01
N ILE A 414 -10.16 -11.45 13.01
CA ILE A 414 -10.25 -10.56 11.86
C ILE A 414 -9.01 -9.65 11.76
N ASP A 415 -8.61 -9.03 12.86
CA ASP A 415 -7.38 -8.24 12.94
C ASP A 415 -6.65 -8.51 14.25
N GLY A 416 -5.32 -8.41 14.22
CA GLY A 416 -4.44 -8.72 15.35
C GLY A 416 -3.80 -10.10 15.28
N GLN A 417 -4.02 -10.87 14.21
CA GLN A 417 -3.43 -12.21 14.02
C GLN A 417 -1.92 -12.24 14.26
N GLN A 418 -1.17 -11.33 13.62
CA GLN A 418 0.29 -11.30 13.75
C GLN A 418 0.76 -11.03 15.18
N ARG A 419 0.01 -10.23 15.94
CA ARG A 419 0.28 -9.94 17.35
C ARG A 419 0.05 -11.18 18.21
N LEU A 420 -1.09 -11.84 18.05
CA LEU A 420 -1.38 -13.09 18.77
C LEU A 420 -0.36 -14.18 18.47
N LEU A 421 -0.04 -14.41 17.18
CA LEU A 421 0.96 -15.41 16.80
C LEU A 421 2.36 -15.07 17.33
N THR A 422 2.71 -13.78 17.42
CA THR A 422 3.96 -13.36 18.04
C THR A 422 4.01 -13.70 19.51
N ILE A 423 2.94 -13.38 20.25
CA ILE A 423 2.84 -13.63 21.70
C ILE A 423 2.88 -15.13 21.96
N LEU A 424 2.04 -15.92 21.26
CA LEU A 424 2.04 -17.38 21.38
C LEU A 424 3.40 -18.00 21.03
N GLY A 425 4.03 -17.49 19.96
CA GLY A 425 5.35 -17.93 19.57
C GLY A 425 6.41 -17.69 20.64
N PHE A 426 6.36 -16.55 21.31
CA PHE A 426 7.29 -16.21 22.37
C PHE A 426 7.11 -17.13 23.59
N ILE A 427 5.86 -17.31 24.05
CA ILE A 427 5.56 -18.19 25.20
C ILE A 427 5.72 -19.68 24.85
N GLY A 428 5.75 -20.04 23.55
CA GLY A 428 5.91 -21.40 23.07
C GLY A 428 4.63 -22.21 22.96
N GLU A 429 3.48 -21.53 22.98
CA GLU A 429 2.17 -22.16 22.86
C GLU A 429 1.83 -22.53 21.40
N LYS A 430 1.04 -23.61 21.26
CA LYS A 430 0.52 -24.06 19.98
C LYS A 430 -0.88 -23.48 19.73
N TYR A 431 -1.21 -23.32 18.46
CA TYR A 431 -2.56 -22.93 18.03
C TYR A 431 -3.13 -23.96 17.05
N VAL A 432 -4.42 -23.88 16.81
CA VAL A 432 -5.13 -24.75 15.85
C VAL A 432 -5.41 -23.95 14.58
N ASP A 433 -5.08 -24.55 13.42
CA ASP A 433 -5.40 -23.97 12.11
C ASP A 433 -6.85 -24.26 11.66
N GLU A 434 -7.23 -23.70 10.53
CA GLU A 434 -8.56 -23.90 9.89
C GLU A 434 -8.88 -25.36 9.55
N ASN A 435 -7.88 -26.24 9.52
CA ASN A 435 -8.03 -27.68 9.24
C ASN A 435 -7.98 -28.52 10.52
N ASN A 436 -8.17 -27.90 11.68
CA ASN A 436 -8.08 -28.55 13.00
C ASN A 436 -6.71 -29.20 13.29
N ARG A 437 -5.62 -28.69 12.71
CA ARG A 437 -4.28 -29.19 12.95
C ARG A 437 -3.59 -28.32 14.00
N GLN A 438 -2.90 -28.97 14.94
CA GLN A 438 -2.03 -28.26 15.85
C GLN A 438 -0.78 -27.74 15.12
N CYS A 439 -0.61 -26.43 15.16
CA CYS A 439 0.49 -25.71 14.51
C CYS A 439 1.33 -24.99 15.55
N THR A 440 2.61 -24.84 15.23
CA THR A 440 3.51 -23.90 15.92
C THR A 440 3.70 -22.66 15.07
N THR A 441 3.96 -21.52 15.71
CA THR A 441 4.27 -20.30 14.99
C THR A 441 5.63 -20.39 14.31
N LYS A 442 5.83 -19.63 13.23
CA LYS A 442 7.09 -19.59 12.48
C LYS A 442 8.29 -19.24 13.37
N ASN A 443 8.09 -18.35 14.33
CA ASN A 443 9.12 -17.89 15.26
C ASN A 443 8.93 -18.49 16.66
N SER A 444 8.48 -19.75 16.77
CA SER A 444 8.24 -20.39 18.07
C SER A 444 9.52 -20.45 18.92
N GLY A 445 9.42 -19.99 20.18
CA GLY A 445 10.55 -19.99 21.13
C GLY A 445 11.67 -19.00 20.79
N PHE A 446 11.38 -17.95 20.01
CA PHE A 446 12.40 -16.98 19.62
C PHE A 446 13.01 -16.25 20.83
N SER A 447 14.25 -15.81 20.68
CA SER A 447 14.91 -14.92 21.64
C SER A 447 14.72 -13.46 21.22
N LEU A 448 14.53 -12.59 22.21
CA LEU A 448 14.35 -11.15 22.02
C LEU A 448 15.56 -10.53 21.32
N LYS A 449 15.30 -9.62 20.36
CA LYS A 449 16.35 -9.01 19.56
C LYS A 449 16.01 -7.58 19.18
N GLY A 450 16.98 -6.68 19.40
CA GLY A 450 16.84 -5.26 19.02
C GLY A 450 15.88 -4.49 19.92
N LEU A 451 15.85 -4.82 21.21
CA LEU A 451 15.10 -4.08 22.23
C LEU A 451 15.77 -2.71 22.43
N GLN A 452 14.94 -1.69 22.58
CA GLN A 452 15.39 -0.30 22.68
C GLN A 452 15.41 0.25 24.12
N ILE A 453 14.61 -0.30 25.00
CA ILE A 453 14.49 0.14 26.39
C ILE A 453 14.98 -0.96 27.33
N LEU A 454 14.56 -2.19 27.10
CA LEU A 454 14.95 -3.34 27.93
C LEU A 454 16.13 -4.09 27.31
N GLU A 455 17.19 -3.38 26.97
CA GLU A 455 18.38 -3.92 26.27
C GLU A 455 19.01 -5.13 26.97
N ASN A 456 18.96 -5.18 28.29
CA ASN A 456 19.43 -6.29 29.12
C ASN A 456 18.68 -7.62 28.90
N LEU A 457 17.51 -7.57 28.26
CA LEU A 457 16.72 -8.74 27.87
C LEU A 457 17.02 -9.21 26.44
N ASN A 458 17.87 -8.53 25.68
CA ASN A 458 18.30 -9.01 24.38
C ASN A 458 18.91 -10.42 24.48
N ASN A 459 18.62 -11.26 23.50
CA ASN A 459 19.00 -12.66 23.41
C ASN A 459 18.38 -13.60 24.49
N LYS A 460 17.37 -13.13 25.26
CA LYS A 460 16.62 -13.96 26.19
C LYS A 460 15.36 -14.51 25.50
N SER A 461 15.13 -15.82 25.67
CA SER A 461 13.85 -16.46 25.33
C SER A 461 12.88 -16.36 26.51
N TYR A 462 11.61 -16.75 26.31
CA TYR A 462 10.62 -16.81 27.39
C TYR A 462 11.08 -17.69 28.56
N LYS A 463 11.75 -18.83 28.27
CA LYS A 463 12.29 -19.70 29.30
C LYS A 463 13.43 -19.04 30.09
N ASP A 464 14.26 -18.24 29.40
CA ASP A 464 15.37 -17.54 30.04
C ASP A 464 14.90 -16.43 30.96
N LEU A 465 13.73 -15.80 30.68
CA LEU A 465 13.12 -14.78 31.55
C LEU A 465 12.85 -15.34 32.96
N LYS A 466 12.43 -16.60 33.08
CA LYS A 466 12.18 -17.24 34.36
C LYS A 466 13.43 -17.26 35.25
N ASN A 467 14.57 -17.53 34.64
CA ASN A 467 15.85 -17.57 35.36
C ASN A 467 16.40 -16.16 35.66
N PHE A 468 16.04 -15.18 34.86
CA PHE A 468 16.46 -13.79 35.01
C PHE A 468 15.57 -13.05 36.05
N ASN A 469 14.26 -13.11 35.90
CA ASN A 469 13.27 -12.63 36.87
C ASN A 469 11.91 -13.29 36.57
N PRO A 470 11.44 -14.23 37.46
CA PRO A 470 10.19 -14.95 37.26
C PRO A 470 8.97 -14.04 37.04
N SER A 471 8.92 -12.88 37.70
CA SER A 471 7.78 -11.94 37.55
C SER A 471 7.59 -11.39 36.14
N LEU A 472 8.62 -11.49 35.26
CA LEU A 472 8.47 -11.07 33.86
C LEU A 472 7.62 -12.03 33.04
N GLN A 473 7.61 -13.33 33.38
CA GLN A 473 6.72 -14.29 32.74
C GLN A 473 5.26 -14.04 33.16
N ASP A 474 5.02 -13.83 34.47
CA ASP A 474 3.70 -13.52 34.99
C ASP A 474 3.16 -12.22 34.36
N LYS A 475 4.01 -11.20 34.28
CA LYS A 475 3.66 -9.93 33.62
C LYS A 475 3.24 -10.09 32.16
N ILE A 476 3.83 -11.06 31.42
CA ILE A 476 3.41 -11.34 30.05
C ILE A 476 2.05 -12.07 30.04
N LEU A 477 1.84 -13.05 30.89
CA LEU A 477 0.60 -13.83 30.93
C LEU A 477 -0.59 -13.03 31.43
N ASP A 478 -0.36 -12.16 32.40
CA ASP A 478 -1.38 -11.30 33.01
C ASP A 478 -1.70 -10.04 32.17
N PHE A 479 -0.88 -9.77 31.14
CA PHE A 479 -1.11 -8.58 30.30
C PHE A 479 -2.45 -8.65 29.60
N GLU A 480 -3.25 -7.60 29.77
CA GLU A 480 -4.59 -7.51 29.20
C GLU A 480 -4.60 -7.00 27.77
N LEU A 481 -5.16 -7.79 26.86
CA LEU A 481 -5.44 -7.39 25.48
C LEU A 481 -6.88 -6.90 25.36
N PHE A 482 -7.07 -5.79 24.65
CA PHE A 482 -8.41 -5.33 24.29
C PHE A 482 -8.93 -6.18 23.14
N VAL A 483 -10.06 -6.85 23.33
CA VAL A 483 -10.72 -7.70 22.34
C VAL A 483 -12.08 -7.11 22.01
N VAL A 484 -12.29 -6.85 20.72
CA VAL A 484 -13.58 -6.41 20.17
C VAL A 484 -14.25 -7.61 19.54
N GLU A 485 -15.28 -8.16 20.21
CA GLU A 485 -16.02 -9.33 19.74
C GLU A 485 -17.24 -8.88 18.92
N ILE A 486 -17.31 -9.33 17.68
CA ILE A 486 -18.46 -9.15 16.79
C ILE A 486 -19.17 -10.50 16.71
N ARG A 487 -20.41 -10.55 17.15
CA ARG A 487 -21.19 -11.79 17.21
C ARG A 487 -22.07 -11.95 15.98
N GLU A 488 -22.10 -13.15 15.39
CA GLU A 488 -22.88 -13.48 14.20
C GLU A 488 -24.38 -13.40 14.49
N ASP A 489 -24.85 -13.91 15.64
CA ASP A 489 -26.26 -13.89 16.04
C ASP A 489 -26.83 -12.48 16.17
N LEU A 490 -26.00 -11.51 16.51
CA LEU A 490 -26.35 -10.09 16.62
C LEU A 490 -26.10 -9.30 15.33
N ASN A 491 -25.41 -9.88 14.37
CA ASN A 491 -25.00 -9.22 13.11
C ASN A 491 -25.10 -10.18 11.92
N PRO A 492 -26.29 -10.69 11.57
CA PRO A 492 -26.46 -11.79 10.61
C PRO A 492 -26.02 -11.47 9.17
N GLN A 493 -25.92 -10.18 8.81
CA GLN A 493 -25.45 -9.74 7.49
C GLN A 493 -24.02 -9.20 7.50
N PHE A 494 -23.33 -9.33 8.63
CA PHE A 494 -21.97 -8.87 8.75
C PHE A 494 -21.01 -9.80 8.00
N ASN A 495 -20.16 -9.20 7.13
CA ASN A 495 -19.10 -9.93 6.45
C ASN A 495 -17.75 -9.64 7.13
N PRO A 496 -17.12 -10.65 7.76
CA PRO A 496 -15.82 -10.50 8.41
C PRO A 496 -14.72 -10.00 7.45
N VAL A 497 -14.78 -10.42 6.18
CA VAL A 497 -13.81 -10.02 5.15
C VAL A 497 -13.87 -8.51 4.88
N ASP A 498 -15.06 -7.92 4.84
CA ASP A 498 -15.22 -6.47 4.65
C ASP A 498 -14.54 -5.68 5.77
N LEU A 499 -14.71 -6.13 7.02
CA LEU A 499 -14.04 -5.49 8.15
C LEU A 499 -12.52 -5.70 8.08
N PHE A 500 -12.06 -6.91 7.78
CA PHE A 500 -10.64 -7.22 7.59
C PHE A 500 -10.01 -6.28 6.56
N VAL A 501 -10.62 -6.14 5.39
CA VAL A 501 -10.15 -5.25 4.33
C VAL A 501 -10.12 -3.79 4.80
N ARG A 502 -11.15 -3.33 5.52
CA ARG A 502 -11.23 -1.94 5.99
C ARG A 502 -10.24 -1.61 7.10
N LEU A 503 -10.07 -2.51 8.08
CA LEU A 503 -9.10 -2.32 9.16
C LEU A 503 -7.66 -2.23 8.62
N ASN A 504 -7.37 -3.03 7.61
CA ASN A 504 -6.05 -3.12 6.99
C ASN A 504 -5.83 -2.12 5.85
N ASN A 505 -6.91 -1.61 5.23
CA ASN A 505 -6.81 -0.62 4.17
C ASN A 505 -6.58 0.77 4.78
N LYS A 506 -5.31 1.09 5.05
CA LYS A 506 -4.93 2.44 5.47
C LYS A 506 -5.02 3.37 4.27
N PRO A 507 -5.91 4.37 4.24
CA PRO A 507 -6.04 5.28 3.11
C PRO A 507 -4.75 6.05 2.82
N TYR A 508 -3.88 6.18 3.83
CA TYR A 508 -2.57 6.84 3.72
C TYR A 508 -1.58 6.15 4.67
N PRO A 509 -1.02 4.97 4.30
CA PRO A 509 0.03 4.36 5.11
C PRO A 509 1.26 5.29 5.13
N ILE A 510 1.95 5.33 6.25
CA ILE A 510 3.28 5.93 6.33
C ILE A 510 4.16 5.18 5.33
N ARG A 511 4.78 5.90 4.41
CA ARG A 511 5.63 5.29 3.39
C ARG A 511 6.95 4.85 4.03
N ASP A 512 7.35 3.61 3.75
CA ASP A 512 8.68 3.13 4.13
C ASP A 512 9.76 4.04 3.51
N ASN A 513 10.83 4.25 4.26
CA ASN A 513 11.96 5.09 3.84
C ASN A 513 11.55 6.52 3.41
N SER A 514 10.65 7.13 4.17
CA SER A 514 10.17 8.50 3.98
C SER A 514 10.44 9.37 5.20
N PHE A 515 10.43 10.70 5.03
CA PHE A 515 10.60 11.61 6.16
C PHE A 515 9.48 11.47 7.21
N GLU A 516 8.28 11.11 6.79
CA GLU A 516 7.15 10.79 7.68
C GLU A 516 7.51 9.66 8.67
N MET A 517 8.23 8.63 8.20
CA MET A 517 8.74 7.53 9.03
C MET A 517 9.95 7.99 9.85
N TRP A 518 10.94 8.63 9.25
CA TRP A 518 12.18 9.04 9.92
C TRP A 518 11.92 10.03 11.06
N ASN A 519 10.95 10.94 10.90
CA ASN A 519 10.57 11.90 11.93
C ASN A 519 10.10 11.26 13.25
N SER A 520 9.71 9.99 13.23
CA SER A 520 9.22 9.29 14.42
C SER A 520 10.34 8.73 15.32
N TRP A 521 11.55 8.55 14.82
CA TRP A 521 12.63 7.88 15.56
C TRP A 521 14.02 8.50 15.41
N VAL A 522 14.28 9.30 14.37
CA VAL A 522 15.57 9.93 14.16
C VAL A 522 15.83 11.02 15.22
N ASP A 523 17.10 11.24 15.54
CA ASP A 523 17.57 12.24 16.49
C ASP A 523 16.84 13.59 16.32
N ARG A 524 16.41 14.15 17.45
CA ARG A 524 15.55 15.34 17.50
C ARG A 524 16.24 16.59 16.95
N GLU A 525 17.55 16.76 17.23
CA GLU A 525 18.33 17.92 16.76
C GLU A 525 18.41 17.90 15.23
N VAL A 526 18.67 16.72 14.66
CA VAL A 526 18.72 16.53 13.20
C VAL A 526 17.38 16.86 12.56
N ILE A 527 16.29 16.32 13.09
CA ILE A 527 14.93 16.58 12.57
C ILE A 527 14.54 18.06 12.70
N ALA A 528 14.81 18.68 13.85
CA ALA A 528 14.52 20.11 14.09
C ALA A 528 15.30 21.00 13.12
N THR A 529 16.59 20.73 12.95
CA THR A 529 17.45 21.50 12.05
C THR A 529 17.00 21.40 10.59
N ILE A 530 16.60 20.21 10.14
CA ILE A 530 16.05 20.01 8.79
C ILE A 530 14.76 20.81 8.60
N ARG A 531 13.83 20.72 9.56
CA ARG A 531 12.55 21.46 9.48
C ARG A 531 12.75 22.98 9.47
N GLU A 532 13.67 23.47 10.27
CA GLU A 532 14.01 24.89 10.28
C GLU A 532 14.56 25.34 8.92
N ASN A 533 15.50 24.59 8.36
CA ASN A 533 16.07 24.90 7.05
C ASN A 533 15.04 24.81 5.92
N VAL A 534 14.15 23.83 5.96
CA VAL A 534 13.03 23.73 5.00
C VAL A 534 12.13 24.95 5.11
N LYS A 535 11.81 25.41 6.31
CA LYS A 535 10.98 26.60 6.54
C LYS A 535 11.58 27.88 5.96
N LYS A 536 12.93 28.03 5.99
CA LYS A 536 13.63 29.22 5.47
C LYS A 536 13.41 29.48 3.98
N HIS A 537 13.26 28.41 3.19
CA HIS A 537 13.25 28.49 1.72
C HIS A 537 11.96 27.94 1.11
N ARG A 538 10.90 27.76 1.91
CA ARG A 538 9.66 27.07 1.55
C ARG A 538 8.94 27.67 0.34
N GLU A 539 9.05 28.96 0.14
CA GLU A 539 8.31 29.67 -0.91
C GLU A 539 8.91 29.49 -2.31
N TRP A 540 10.17 29.10 -2.43
CA TRP A 540 10.82 29.07 -3.74
C TRP A 540 11.59 27.80 -4.08
N PHE A 541 12.21 27.10 -3.16
CA PHE A 541 13.21 26.05 -3.49
C PHE A 541 12.64 24.65 -3.48
N TYR A 542 11.61 24.20 -3.04
CA TYR A 542 11.26 22.80 -2.83
C TYR A 542 10.37 22.18 -3.90
N SER A 543 10.15 20.87 -3.83
CA SER A 543 9.36 20.09 -4.79
C SER A 543 7.88 20.51 -4.81
N LYS A 544 7.35 20.95 -3.67
CA LYS A 544 5.96 21.37 -3.53
C LYS A 544 5.87 22.65 -2.71
N VAL A 545 5.26 23.67 -3.29
CA VAL A 545 4.87 24.89 -2.56
C VAL A 545 3.51 24.62 -1.91
N ILE A 546 3.46 24.64 -0.58
CA ILE A 546 2.21 24.46 0.17
C ILE A 546 1.56 25.81 0.35
N LYS A 547 0.46 26.05 -0.39
CA LYS A 547 -0.35 27.26 -0.30
C LYS A 547 -1.60 26.98 0.52
N GLY A 548 -1.59 27.38 1.79
CA GLY A 548 -2.75 27.35 2.65
C GLY A 548 -3.01 26.02 3.38
N ARG A 549 -4.06 25.98 4.24
CA ARG A 549 -4.40 24.83 5.09
C ARG A 549 -4.91 23.59 4.34
N ASN A 550 -5.25 23.73 3.06
CA ASN A 550 -5.86 22.65 2.27
C ASN A 550 -4.85 21.79 1.49
N ASP A 551 -3.58 22.18 1.43
CA ASP A 551 -2.54 21.38 0.79
C ASP A 551 -2.07 20.27 1.73
N ARG A 552 -2.11 19.03 1.25
CA ARG A 552 -1.62 17.87 2.00
C ARG A 552 -0.11 17.94 2.10
N ASP A 553 0.37 18.21 3.30
CA ASP A 553 1.78 18.15 3.62
C ASP A 553 2.15 16.72 4.05
N ARG A 554 2.86 15.99 3.18
CA ARG A 554 3.45 14.68 3.47
C ARG A 554 4.94 14.80 3.78
N MET A 555 5.38 15.97 4.19
CA MET A 555 6.80 16.27 4.47
C MET A 555 7.70 15.95 3.26
N GLU A 556 7.19 16.14 2.04
CA GLU A 556 7.94 15.86 0.79
C GLU A 556 9.14 16.79 0.62
N ASN A 557 9.05 17.99 1.17
CA ASN A 557 10.14 18.95 1.14
C ASN A 557 11.25 18.57 2.12
N GLU A 558 10.89 18.13 3.32
CA GLU A 558 11.80 17.60 4.32
C GLU A 558 12.48 16.31 3.81
N GLU A 559 11.72 15.44 3.11
CA GLU A 559 12.27 14.25 2.48
C GLU A 559 13.26 14.59 1.37
N LEU A 560 12.98 15.61 0.54
CA LEU A 560 13.94 16.13 -0.44
C LEU A 560 15.19 16.66 0.23
N TYR A 561 15.03 17.50 1.26
CA TYR A 561 16.16 18.06 1.99
C TYR A 561 17.04 16.98 2.61
N MET A 562 16.43 15.99 3.28
CA MET A 562 17.11 14.82 3.83
C MET A 562 17.89 14.06 2.75
N SER A 563 17.29 13.88 1.57
CA SER A 563 17.94 13.24 0.44
C SER A 563 19.17 13.99 -0.04
N LEU A 564 19.11 15.34 -0.10
CA LEU A 564 20.26 16.18 -0.45
C LEU A 564 21.35 16.10 0.62
N VAL A 565 20.99 16.06 1.90
CA VAL A 565 21.95 15.87 3.01
C VAL A 565 22.64 14.52 2.90
N TYR A 566 21.90 13.46 2.57
CA TYR A 566 22.49 12.14 2.30
C TYR A 566 23.52 12.22 1.17
N LEU A 567 23.20 12.90 0.07
CA LEU A 567 24.13 13.06 -1.06
C LEU A 567 25.40 13.81 -0.65
N GLU A 568 25.28 14.90 0.12
CA GLU A 568 26.44 15.64 0.65
C GLU A 568 27.29 14.78 1.60
N PHE A 569 26.65 14.03 2.48
CA PHE A 569 27.33 13.11 3.39
C PHE A 569 28.11 12.03 2.63
N GLN A 570 27.54 11.45 1.58
CA GLN A 570 28.21 10.47 0.74
C GLN A 570 29.36 11.09 -0.05
N ARG A 571 29.20 12.31 -0.57
CA ARG A 571 30.26 13.06 -1.26
C ARG A 571 31.46 13.32 -0.35
N MET A 572 31.21 13.65 0.92
CA MET A 572 32.28 13.83 1.92
C MET A 572 33.08 12.55 2.18
N LYS A 573 32.44 11.36 2.01
CA LYS A 573 33.09 10.06 2.18
C LYS A 573 33.78 9.55 0.91
N SER A 574 33.24 9.85 -0.25
CA SER A 574 33.73 9.35 -1.54
C SER A 574 33.31 10.28 -2.67
N ASN A 575 34.24 10.63 -3.53
CA ASN A 575 33.97 11.39 -4.75
C ASN A 575 33.34 10.54 -5.86
N ASP A 576 33.22 9.22 -5.66
CA ASP A 576 32.63 8.31 -6.61
C ASP A 576 31.08 8.32 -6.48
N SER A 577 30.45 9.15 -7.29
CA SER A 577 28.99 9.36 -7.25
C SER A 577 28.19 8.14 -7.72
N GLU A 578 28.78 7.21 -8.48
CA GLU A 578 28.08 6.01 -8.96
C GLU A 578 27.71 5.05 -7.83
N LYS A 579 28.37 5.16 -6.68
CA LYS A 579 28.05 4.36 -5.49
C LYS A 579 26.70 4.69 -4.86
N TYR A 580 26.22 5.93 -5.00
CA TYR A 580 25.02 6.41 -4.34
C TYR A 580 24.00 7.07 -5.27
N LEU A 581 24.39 7.39 -6.51
CA LEU A 581 23.52 7.89 -7.56
C LEU A 581 23.43 6.92 -8.73
N TYR A 582 22.24 6.77 -9.27
CA TYR A 582 22.00 6.06 -10.51
C TYR A 582 21.59 7.07 -11.58
N ILE A 583 22.47 7.22 -12.59
CA ILE A 583 22.27 8.10 -13.74
C ILE A 583 21.78 7.25 -14.90
N TYR A 584 20.67 7.63 -15.53
CA TYR A 584 20.11 6.90 -16.66
C TYR A 584 19.54 7.85 -17.72
N SER A 585 19.62 7.42 -18.99
CA SER A 585 19.02 8.18 -20.08
C SER A 585 17.52 7.95 -20.17
N LYS A 586 16.80 9.03 -20.48
CA LYS A 586 15.39 9.04 -20.86
C LYS A 586 15.27 9.43 -22.33
N LYS A 587 14.05 9.26 -22.90
CA LYS A 587 13.73 9.62 -24.29
C LYS A 587 14.10 11.07 -24.63
N GLU A 588 14.09 11.97 -23.65
CA GLU A 588 14.33 13.42 -23.82
C GLU A 588 15.39 13.94 -22.85
N GLY A 589 16.39 13.15 -22.48
CA GLY A 589 17.49 13.63 -21.63
C GLY A 589 18.00 12.62 -20.60
N ILE A 590 18.67 13.13 -19.58
CA ILE A 590 19.26 12.38 -18.48
C ILE A 590 18.40 12.55 -17.23
N SER A 591 18.26 11.49 -16.45
CA SER A 591 17.65 11.54 -15.14
C SER A 591 18.58 10.93 -14.10
N VAL A 592 18.45 11.42 -12.88
CA VAL A 592 19.26 11.00 -11.73
C VAL A 592 18.35 10.58 -10.58
N ARG A 593 18.66 9.48 -9.93
CA ARG A 593 17.97 9.06 -8.71
C ARG A 593 18.96 8.52 -7.69
N ILE A 594 18.60 8.54 -6.43
CA ILE A 594 19.36 7.85 -5.38
C ILE A 594 19.23 6.34 -5.61
N SER A 595 20.34 5.63 -5.48
CA SER A 595 20.43 4.19 -5.74
C SER A 595 19.47 3.38 -4.88
N SER A 596 19.34 3.73 -3.59
CA SER A 596 18.41 3.10 -2.67
C SER A 596 17.97 4.05 -1.54
N SER A 597 16.68 4.24 -1.36
CA SER A 597 16.14 4.99 -0.20
C SER A 597 16.38 4.28 1.14
N GLN A 598 16.61 2.97 1.13
CA GLN A 598 16.96 2.20 2.33
C GLN A 598 18.31 2.61 2.89
N GLU A 599 19.25 3.05 2.04
CA GLU A 599 20.56 3.52 2.50
C GLU A 599 20.46 4.80 3.32
N ILE A 600 19.49 5.68 3.02
CA ILE A 600 19.20 6.84 3.86
C ILE A 600 18.73 6.38 5.24
N THR A 601 17.82 5.41 5.31
CA THR A 601 17.32 4.87 6.58
C THR A 601 18.44 4.26 7.42
N LYS A 602 19.33 3.47 6.80
CA LYS A 602 20.50 2.90 7.49
C LYS A 602 21.45 3.98 8.01
N LEU A 603 21.72 5.00 7.19
CA LEU A 603 22.55 6.13 7.64
C LEU A 603 21.93 6.82 8.85
N LEU A 604 20.62 7.07 8.82
CA LEU A 604 19.93 7.74 9.92
C LEU A 604 19.88 6.88 11.20
N GLN A 605 19.92 5.57 11.11
CA GLN A 605 20.12 4.68 12.27
C GLN A 605 21.50 4.93 12.88
N ASN A 606 22.55 4.92 12.05
CA ASN A 606 23.89 5.20 12.53
C ASN A 606 24.02 6.63 13.11
N VAL A 607 23.33 7.62 12.55
CA VAL A 607 23.29 9.00 13.08
C VAL A 607 22.67 9.06 14.47
N SER A 608 21.73 8.18 14.78
CA SER A 608 21.07 8.10 16.09
C SER A 608 21.90 7.32 17.12
N GLU A 609 22.86 6.51 16.67
CA GLU A 609 23.66 5.61 17.53
C GLU A 609 25.10 6.11 17.73
N ASP A 610 25.63 6.98 16.84
CA ASP A 610 27.04 7.39 16.81
C ASP A 610 27.15 8.92 16.67
N GLU A 611 27.70 9.56 17.69
CA GLU A 611 27.88 11.02 17.76
C GLU A 611 28.84 11.57 16.69
N ASP A 612 29.87 10.82 16.26
CA ASP A 612 30.79 11.25 15.20
C ASP A 612 30.08 11.21 13.84
N VAL A 613 29.27 10.21 13.61
CA VAL A 613 28.41 10.11 12.40
C VAL A 613 27.40 11.25 12.41
N LYS A 614 26.78 11.55 13.55
CA LYS A 614 25.85 12.66 13.73
C LYS A 614 26.52 14.00 13.45
N ALA A 615 27.70 14.26 14.01
CA ALA A 615 28.44 15.48 13.78
C ALA A 615 28.77 15.69 12.28
N ASN A 616 29.17 14.63 11.59
CA ASN A 616 29.43 14.69 10.15
C ASN A 616 28.12 14.88 9.34
N PHE A 617 27.02 14.30 9.78
CA PHE A 617 25.72 14.51 9.16
C PHE A 617 25.24 15.95 9.30
N LEU A 618 25.43 16.59 10.46
CA LEU A 618 25.15 18.01 10.69
C LEU A 618 26.02 18.92 9.81
N LYS A 619 27.28 18.56 9.51
CA LYS A 619 28.08 19.25 8.48
C LYS A 619 27.44 19.14 7.09
N GLY A 620 26.89 17.99 6.74
CA GLY A 620 26.12 17.79 5.52
C GLY A 620 24.90 18.71 5.43
N ILE A 621 24.17 18.90 6.53
CA ILE A 621 23.04 19.84 6.59
C ILE A 621 23.50 21.28 6.28
N LYS A 622 24.61 21.72 6.87
CA LYS A 622 25.19 23.04 6.60
C LYS A 622 25.65 23.19 5.14
N ALA A 623 26.18 22.12 4.54
CA ALA A 623 26.59 22.13 3.14
C ALA A 623 25.38 22.28 2.20
N VAL A 624 24.26 21.58 2.47
CA VAL A 624 23.02 21.76 1.70
C VAL A 624 22.44 23.16 1.86
N GLU A 625 22.48 23.75 3.06
CA GLU A 625 22.03 25.13 3.26
C GLU A 625 22.87 26.10 2.43
N ARG A 626 24.20 25.92 2.38
CA ARG A 626 25.11 26.71 1.54
C ARG A 626 24.78 26.54 0.06
N PHE A 627 24.59 25.32 -0.38
CA PHE A 627 24.18 24.99 -1.76
C PHE A 627 22.90 25.74 -2.17
N ILE A 628 21.87 25.74 -1.33
CA ILE A 628 20.61 26.47 -1.60
C ILE A 628 20.86 27.97 -1.70
N LYS A 629 21.68 28.55 -0.79
CA LYS A 629 22.03 29.97 -0.83
C LYS A 629 22.81 30.35 -2.09
N ASN A 630 23.72 29.47 -2.54
CA ASN A 630 24.50 29.71 -3.75
C ASN A 630 23.61 29.69 -5.00
N ILE A 631 22.65 28.75 -5.08
CA ILE A 631 21.67 28.76 -6.18
C ILE A 631 20.85 30.05 -6.17
N LYS A 632 20.44 30.54 -5.00
CA LYS A 632 19.73 31.82 -4.87
C LYS A 632 20.55 32.98 -5.41
N ILE A 633 21.85 33.04 -5.11
CA ILE A 633 22.76 34.05 -5.60
C ILE A 633 22.94 33.98 -7.13
N VAL A 634 23.07 32.76 -7.67
CA VAL A 634 23.22 32.56 -9.12
C VAL A 634 21.98 32.97 -9.90
N LEU A 635 20.79 32.73 -9.32
CA LEU A 635 19.50 33.09 -9.95
C LEU A 635 19.18 34.61 -9.78
N LEU A 636 19.87 35.31 -8.92
CA LEU A 636 19.59 36.74 -8.68
C LEU A 636 20.14 37.58 -9.82
N ASP A 637 19.25 38.21 -10.55
CA ASP A 637 19.61 39.30 -11.47
C ASP A 637 19.90 40.56 -10.64
N ARG A 638 21.05 41.19 -10.89
CA ARG A 638 21.50 42.39 -10.12
C ARG A 638 20.57 43.59 -10.27
N ASP A 639 19.77 43.61 -11.32
CA ASP A 639 18.84 44.73 -11.62
C ASP A 639 17.46 44.52 -10.97
N ILE A 640 17.21 43.39 -10.32
CA ILE A 640 15.92 43.11 -9.66
C ILE A 640 16.00 43.61 -8.21
N VAL A 641 15.20 44.61 -7.91
CA VAL A 641 15.00 45.18 -6.57
C VAL A 641 13.53 44.97 -6.16
N GLY A 642 13.29 44.42 -4.99
CA GLY A 642 11.93 44.21 -4.49
C GLY A 642 11.90 43.77 -3.03
N ASP A 643 10.70 43.74 -2.45
CA ASP A 643 10.51 43.16 -1.14
C ASP A 643 10.71 41.64 -1.15
N LYS A 644 10.76 41.04 0.03
CA LYS A 644 11.00 39.61 0.19
C LYS A 644 10.02 38.75 -0.61
N SER A 645 8.75 39.15 -0.71
CA SER A 645 7.71 38.37 -1.37
C SER A 645 7.87 38.37 -2.90
N ILE A 646 8.29 39.50 -3.47
CA ILE A 646 8.61 39.68 -4.88
C ILE A 646 9.84 38.85 -5.25
N LEU A 647 10.89 38.90 -4.44
CA LEU A 647 12.11 38.11 -4.66
C LEU A 647 11.84 36.60 -4.55
N GLU A 648 11.11 36.15 -3.56
CA GLU A 648 10.77 34.73 -3.42
C GLU A 648 9.92 34.21 -4.59
N LYS A 649 9.02 35.03 -5.11
CA LYS A 649 8.23 34.70 -6.33
C LYS A 649 9.16 34.62 -7.55
N PHE A 650 10.07 35.57 -7.72
CA PHE A 650 11.05 35.56 -8.80
C PHE A 650 11.89 34.28 -8.77
N PHE A 651 12.49 33.94 -7.62
CA PHE A 651 13.26 32.70 -7.48
C PHE A 651 12.44 31.44 -7.76
N ALA A 652 11.16 31.41 -7.34
CA ALA A 652 10.28 30.31 -7.62
C ALA A 652 10.01 30.16 -9.12
N ASP A 653 9.77 31.26 -9.83
CA ASP A 653 9.49 31.26 -11.27
C ASP A 653 10.74 30.90 -12.08
N GLU A 654 11.92 31.40 -11.73
CA GLU A 654 13.18 31.05 -12.35
C GLU A 654 13.51 29.56 -12.19
N LEU A 655 13.33 29.00 -10.99
CA LEU A 655 13.57 27.59 -10.74
C LEU A 655 12.55 26.70 -11.48
N ASN A 656 11.31 27.15 -11.60
CA ASN A 656 10.27 26.47 -12.39
C ASN A 656 10.64 26.47 -13.88
N SER A 657 11.16 27.57 -14.40
CA SER A 657 11.63 27.69 -15.77
C SER A 657 12.82 26.76 -16.03
N LEU A 658 13.79 26.75 -15.14
CA LEU A 658 14.97 25.87 -15.22
C LEU A 658 14.59 24.40 -15.28
N PHE A 659 13.63 23.97 -14.47
CA PHE A 659 13.16 22.60 -14.40
C PHE A 659 12.09 22.25 -15.45
N LYS A 660 11.67 23.19 -16.29
CA LYS A 660 10.53 23.04 -17.20
C LYS A 660 9.30 22.47 -16.49
N ALA A 661 9.06 22.96 -15.27
CA ALA A 661 8.01 22.43 -14.41
C ALA A 661 6.63 22.61 -15.02
N GLN A 662 5.89 21.52 -15.14
CA GLN A 662 4.53 21.56 -15.68
C GLN A 662 3.59 22.26 -14.70
N ARG A 663 2.81 23.23 -15.24
CA ARG A 663 1.78 23.92 -14.48
C ARG A 663 0.61 22.97 -14.21
N GLN A 664 0.37 22.60 -12.98
CA GLN A 664 -0.89 22.02 -12.54
C GLN A 664 -1.87 23.14 -12.15
N ILE A 665 -3.16 22.87 -12.19
CA ILE A 665 -4.28 23.86 -12.15
C ILE A 665 -4.12 25.01 -11.13
N ARG A 666 -3.32 24.85 -10.06
CA ARG A 666 -3.07 25.87 -9.02
C ARG A 666 -1.66 25.94 -8.48
N SER A 667 -0.72 25.09 -8.94
CA SER A 667 0.65 25.05 -8.44
C SER A 667 1.61 24.38 -9.42
N PHE A 668 2.91 24.72 -9.33
CA PHE A 668 3.95 23.98 -10.02
C PHE A 668 4.40 22.81 -9.14
N ARG A 669 4.63 21.64 -9.75
CA ARG A 669 5.24 20.49 -9.10
C ARG A 669 6.59 20.22 -9.73
N ARG A 670 7.63 20.28 -8.93
CA ARG A 670 9.00 19.93 -9.30
C ARG A 670 9.28 18.48 -8.88
N THR A 671 10.10 17.76 -9.64
CA THR A 671 10.45 16.39 -9.30
C THR A 671 11.71 16.35 -8.45
N LYS A 672 11.87 15.36 -7.58
CA LYS A 672 13.10 15.18 -6.81
C LYS A 672 14.31 14.95 -7.71
N GLN A 673 14.10 14.31 -8.86
CA GLN A 673 15.15 14.08 -9.86
C GLN A 673 15.75 15.36 -10.41
N ASP A 674 14.94 16.41 -10.59
CA ASP A 674 15.42 17.71 -11.06
C ASP A 674 16.42 18.32 -10.04
N PHE A 675 16.12 18.20 -8.74
CA PHE A 675 17.01 18.63 -7.67
C PHE A 675 18.28 17.78 -7.56
N TYR A 676 18.19 16.46 -7.81
CA TYR A 676 19.37 15.60 -7.81
C TYR A 676 20.31 15.92 -8.98
N ILE A 677 19.77 16.23 -10.17
CA ILE A 677 20.55 16.69 -11.32
C ILE A 677 21.21 18.03 -10.98
N LEU A 678 20.46 18.98 -10.45
CA LEU A 678 20.98 20.30 -10.07
C LEU A 678 22.12 20.16 -9.03
N TRP A 679 21.92 19.33 -8.02
CA TRP A 679 22.94 19.03 -7.03
C TRP A 679 24.17 18.37 -7.66
N TYR A 680 23.96 17.36 -8.50
CA TYR A 680 25.06 16.65 -9.17
C TYR A 680 25.97 17.58 -9.99
N LEU A 681 25.36 18.53 -10.67
CA LEU A 681 26.10 19.48 -11.53
C LEU A 681 26.79 20.59 -10.73
N LEU A 682 26.19 21.08 -9.66
CA LEU A 682 26.65 22.29 -8.97
C LEU A 682 27.33 22.01 -7.63
N ALA A 683 27.07 20.92 -6.93
CA ALA A 683 27.68 20.61 -5.65
C ALA A 683 29.22 20.50 -5.68
N PRO A 684 29.86 19.98 -6.77
CA PRO A 684 31.33 19.99 -6.89
C PRO A 684 31.94 21.38 -6.95
N LEU A 685 31.16 22.41 -7.29
CA LEU A 685 31.60 23.79 -7.39
C LEU A 685 31.47 24.58 -6.05
N ASN A 686 30.87 23.95 -5.04
CA ASN A 686 30.71 24.44 -3.67
C ASN A 686 31.83 23.93 -2.76
#